data_2b3efe32760c78c15052f5303577ff13
#
_entry.id   2b3efe32760c78c15052f5303577ff13
#
_cell.length_a   1.000
_cell.length_b   1.000
_cell.length_c   1.000
_cell.angle_alpha   90.00
_cell.angle_beta   90.00
_cell.angle_gamma   90.00
#
_symmetry.space_group_name_H-M   'P 1'
#
loop_
_entity.id
_entity.type
_entity.pdbx_description
1 polymer ?
#
loop_
_entity_poly.entity_id
_entity_poly.type
_entity_poly.pdbx_seq_one_letter_code
_entity_poly.pdbx_strand_id
1 'polypeptide(L)'
;MKKAPKKALSLVTTCAMALSLANPLLIVAAENSSRNASAVVEQAASCATSSKCNLNSLSVNGKTLSPVFSPDVLDYTIEEGTYSSLKITAYAETDGSTVSISYTNADGIEKKATSAGAVLKLKYGKNVIKITVTSPDGKENKTYTITAIRSARLGSIEVLANKKELSLSPEFKKDQYTYEATASNTNSVLVKAAAEMVSKYNTITVNGKTLTDDGVSVDLTGQTTPIEVKIAGNAGLGATTYKVNVNQVQEASLNINCNPKDAIIRLINPEGKEVSGNGKYTELLSGKTYSLIVTKFGYVTKKQDITLKSGEQTVDINLEKAAANSLEQVASQWTNFRNSDENMGITNTKTPRNASEANLKWKVSPSGTTSWTDAASVMIEADDSIITMAGNNLYKLSKVDGHTIKKATMAGKPSFGYTPPIYAEGMIIVPLNGGLVQAFSAKTLEPLWTSEQIGSSSSQALSPIAYSDGYIYLGFWESETKDAQFACFSITDEDTTKTNETKYASWKFTQKGGFYWAGAYVGGSTVVVGTDDGDGGSEGTGHVYSLNKKTGDVVDSIDVVGDQRSSIAYDKASGKIFFTTKAGYLYSMKLNSNGTFDKSSLVRSEKQVQCTSTPLVHNGRVYYGTGVLNGGGKMIVADATTLKTIYEVPLKGYPQASPLLSTAYEKSEGKVYIYVTYNELPGGIAVIEDAPGQTQAKVSELFDVPSDIQQYCIASPICDSNGTIYYKNDSSHIIAIENTNKTTDVNVTFDADNGQEAVVKTVSEDEALDYTPEAPTKDGYVFVGWYKDVDNIKTEYKSGQKYTENTTYKAKYAHVQMIGAQARTIVNNNDKSGIRFKTKLYNDGDEIVTKGTLIIPANLLEKGQALTLDTPKVAISTAKVLYEQNKEENYVTYLGTIVSVPHTQFDRQMTASSFVTYKDKAGNEYTVYAPYEEGSISINELLNGKWI
;
A
#
# COMPACT_ATOMS: atom_id res chain seq x y z
N MET A 1 -14.54 -36.37 -40.50
CA MET A 1 -16.02 -36.46 -40.34
C MET A 1 -16.41 -36.13 -38.91
N LYS A 2 -17.33 -35.15 -38.81
CA LYS A 2 -18.13 -34.70 -37.62
C LYS A 2 -17.38 -34.11 -36.47
N LYS A 3 -17.20 -32.84 -36.48
CA LYS A 3 -17.77 -31.60 -35.87
C LYS A 3 -18.04 -31.66 -34.35
N ALA A 4 -17.39 -30.72 -33.76
CA ALA A 4 -17.47 -30.17 -32.42
C ALA A 4 -18.89 -29.77 -31.92
N PRO A 5 -19.09 -29.35 -30.68
CA PRO A 5 -19.14 -27.88 -30.58
C PRO A 5 -18.35 -27.23 -29.43
N LYS A 6 -17.88 -26.08 -29.75
CA LYS A 6 -17.39 -25.02 -28.84
C LYS A 6 -18.51 -24.58 -27.89
N LYS A 7 -18.16 -24.29 -26.64
CA LYS A 7 -18.69 -23.13 -25.96
C LYS A 7 -17.63 -22.60 -24.95
N ALA A 8 -17.07 -21.48 -25.30
CA ALA A 8 -16.47 -20.58 -24.37
C ALA A 8 -17.50 -20.03 -23.40
N LEU A 9 -17.20 -19.94 -22.14
CA LEU A 9 -17.94 -19.07 -21.24
C LEU A 9 -16.96 -18.48 -20.21
N SER A 10 -16.60 -17.26 -20.49
CA SER A 10 -16.15 -16.31 -19.48
C SER A 10 -17.28 -16.11 -18.48
N LEU A 11 -17.07 -16.39 -17.22
CA LEU A 11 -17.96 -15.96 -16.16
C LEU A 11 -17.17 -15.48 -14.97
N VAL A 12 -17.11 -14.17 -14.87
CA VAL A 12 -16.85 -13.49 -13.60
C VAL A 12 -18.06 -13.75 -12.71
N THR A 13 -17.90 -14.49 -11.65
CA THR A 13 -18.96 -14.75 -10.67
C THR A 13 -18.70 -13.97 -9.42
N THR A 14 -19.51 -12.95 -9.25
CA THR A 14 -19.71 -12.26 -7.97
C THR A 14 -20.57 -13.17 -7.10
N CYS A 15 -20.05 -13.66 -6.00
CA CYS A 15 -20.83 -14.37 -4.97
C CYS A 15 -21.46 -13.36 -4.02
N ALA A 16 -22.78 -13.23 -4.06
CA ALA A 16 -23.55 -12.68 -2.96
C ALA A 16 -24.42 -13.81 -2.41
N MET A 17 -24.15 -14.25 -1.20
CA MET A 17 -25.06 -15.09 -0.41
C MET A 17 -26.10 -14.21 0.27
N ALA A 18 -27.36 -14.56 0.09
CA ALA A 18 -28.41 -14.25 1.05
C ALA A 18 -29.31 -15.48 1.23
N LEU A 19 -29.35 -15.97 2.46
CA LEU A 19 -30.30 -16.96 2.97
C LEU A 19 -31.67 -16.31 3.16
N SER A 20 -32.76 -17.03 2.82
CA SER A 20 -33.87 -17.25 3.74
C SER A 20 -34.96 -18.14 3.13
N LEU A 21 -35.19 -19.25 3.71
CA LEU A 21 -36.39 -19.86 4.31
C LEU A 21 -37.70 -19.80 3.52
N ALA A 22 -38.06 -20.97 2.99
CA ALA A 22 -39.22 -21.81 3.22
C ALA A 22 -40.62 -21.14 3.21
N ASN A 23 -41.62 -21.60 2.60
CA ASN A 23 -42.14 -22.95 2.42
C ASN A 23 -43.29 -22.96 1.41
N PRO A 24 -43.88 -24.15 1.07
CA PRO A 24 -44.46 -24.42 -0.25
C PRO A 24 -45.99 -24.61 -0.20
N LEU A 25 -46.50 -25.14 -1.27
CA LEU A 25 -47.86 -25.65 -1.64
C LEU A 25 -48.72 -24.65 -2.45
N LEU A 26 -49.33 -24.98 -3.53
CA LEU A 26 -49.95 -26.21 -4.00
C LEU A 26 -50.07 -26.18 -5.53
N ILE A 27 -49.71 -27.28 -6.18
CA ILE A 27 -50.06 -27.60 -7.55
C ILE A 27 -51.48 -28.12 -7.59
N VAL A 28 -52.30 -27.59 -8.47
CA VAL A 28 -53.37 -28.41 -9.06
C VAL A 28 -53.42 -28.14 -10.56
N ALA A 29 -53.10 -29.17 -11.28
CA ALA A 29 -53.32 -29.30 -12.71
C ALA A 29 -54.80 -29.55 -13.03
N ALA A 30 -55.21 -29.04 -14.14
CA ALA A 30 -56.21 -29.74 -14.92
C ALA A 30 -56.04 -29.47 -16.40
N GLU A 31 -55.76 -30.50 -17.05
CA GLU A 31 -55.74 -30.69 -18.52
C GLU A 31 -57.12 -30.74 -19.16
N ASN A 32 -57.05 -30.45 -20.46
CA ASN A 32 -57.97 -31.01 -21.52
C ASN A 32 -59.29 -30.30 -21.66
N SER A 33 -59.77 -30.05 -22.84
CA SER A 33 -59.63 -30.79 -24.13
C SER A 33 -60.24 -30.00 -25.29
N SER A 34 -59.66 -30.23 -26.38
CA SER A 34 -60.09 -29.85 -27.74
C SER A 34 -61.41 -30.37 -28.22
N ARG A 35 -61.96 -29.72 -29.26
CA ARG A 35 -62.91 -30.13 -30.34
C ARG A 35 -64.37 -29.70 -30.08
N ASN A 36 -65.04 -28.99 -30.97
CA ASN A 36 -65.19 -29.19 -32.38
C ASN A 36 -65.94 -28.03 -33.03
N ALA A 37 -65.67 -27.80 -34.26
CA ALA A 37 -66.34 -26.90 -35.14
C ALA A 37 -67.77 -27.37 -35.52
N SER A 38 -68.53 -26.47 -36.04
CA SER A 38 -69.67 -26.44 -36.93
C SER A 38 -71.07 -26.29 -36.31
N ALA A 39 -71.71 -25.18 -36.56
CA ALA A 39 -72.76 -25.01 -37.55
C ALA A 39 -73.35 -23.60 -37.49
N VAL A 40 -73.42 -23.03 -38.62
CA VAL A 40 -74.16 -21.82 -38.99
C VAL A 40 -75.64 -21.99 -38.72
N VAL A 41 -76.29 -21.12 -38.04
CA VAL A 41 -77.66 -20.68 -38.29
C VAL A 41 -77.73 -19.20 -38.00
N GLU A 42 -77.95 -18.41 -39.07
CA GLU A 42 -78.50 -17.05 -39.03
C GLU A 42 -79.82 -17.08 -38.27
N GLN A 43 -79.84 -16.23 -37.20
CA GLN A 43 -81.09 -15.64 -36.78
C GLN A 43 -80.80 -14.22 -36.42
N ALA A 44 -81.22 -13.30 -37.27
CA ALA A 44 -81.24 -11.91 -36.96
C ALA A 44 -82.24 -11.72 -35.80
N ALA A 45 -81.66 -11.59 -34.56
CA ALA A 45 -82.42 -11.05 -33.46
C ALA A 45 -82.04 -9.58 -33.34
N SER A 46 -83.03 -8.75 -33.46
CA SER A 46 -82.91 -7.30 -33.17
C SER A 46 -82.20 -7.08 -31.81
N CYS A 47 -80.98 -6.61 -31.89
CA CYS A 47 -80.27 -6.19 -30.70
C CYS A 47 -81.03 -5.02 -30.08
N ALA A 48 -81.84 -5.31 -29.05
CA ALA A 48 -82.31 -4.25 -28.17
C ALA A 48 -81.04 -3.65 -27.54
N THR A 49 -80.76 -2.40 -27.89
CA THR A 49 -79.63 -1.60 -27.30
C THR A 49 -79.83 -1.63 -25.81
N SER A 50 -78.94 -2.39 -25.12
CA SER A 50 -78.94 -2.52 -23.67
C SER A 50 -78.53 -1.19 -23.06
N SER A 51 -79.36 -0.63 -22.19
CA SER A 51 -79.06 0.61 -21.45
C SER A 51 -78.14 0.34 -20.23
N LYS A 52 -77.59 -0.88 -20.06
CA LYS A 52 -76.76 -1.17 -18.91
C LYS A 52 -75.35 -0.62 -19.07
N CYS A 53 -74.98 0.27 -18.14
CA CYS A 53 -73.68 0.92 -18.07
C CYS A 53 -72.76 0.40 -16.96
N ASN A 54 -72.85 -0.92 -16.66
CA ASN A 54 -72.01 -1.54 -15.65
C ASN A 54 -70.63 -1.86 -16.21
N LEU A 55 -69.63 -1.88 -15.31
CA LEU A 55 -68.39 -2.60 -15.54
C LEU A 55 -68.56 -4.07 -15.23
N ASN A 56 -68.02 -4.95 -16.08
CA ASN A 56 -67.80 -6.36 -15.81
C ASN A 56 -66.63 -6.58 -14.91
N SER A 57 -65.55 -5.77 -15.09
CA SER A 57 -64.38 -5.86 -14.24
C SER A 57 -63.67 -4.49 -14.11
N LEU A 58 -63.13 -4.27 -12.95
CA LEU A 58 -62.25 -3.11 -12.61
C LEU A 58 -61.09 -3.60 -11.79
N SER A 59 -59.87 -3.30 -12.24
CA SER A 59 -58.67 -3.65 -11.53
C SER A 59 -57.61 -2.55 -11.65
N VAL A 60 -56.77 -2.49 -10.65
CA VAL A 60 -55.60 -1.58 -10.57
C VAL A 60 -54.34 -2.44 -10.45
N ASN A 61 -53.41 -2.31 -11.36
CA ASN A 61 -52.25 -3.15 -11.41
C ASN A 61 -51.44 -3.13 -10.10
N GLY A 62 -51.30 -4.31 -9.45
CA GLY A 62 -50.56 -4.47 -8.22
C GLY A 62 -51.21 -3.83 -6.97
N LYS A 63 -52.52 -3.49 -7.02
CA LYS A 63 -53.25 -2.87 -5.91
C LYS A 63 -54.63 -3.53 -5.72
N THR A 64 -55.07 -3.60 -4.48
CA THR A 64 -56.39 -4.12 -4.11
C THR A 64 -57.37 -2.94 -3.97
N LEU A 65 -58.56 -3.08 -4.59
CA LEU A 65 -59.64 -2.15 -4.40
C LEU A 65 -60.35 -2.44 -3.06
N SER A 66 -60.70 -1.36 -2.36
CA SER A 66 -61.52 -1.41 -1.14
C SER A 66 -62.77 -0.54 -1.32
N PRO A 67 -63.99 -1.10 -1.29
CA PRO A 67 -64.25 -2.55 -1.21
C PRO A 67 -63.81 -3.30 -2.48
N VAL A 68 -63.85 -4.64 -2.43
CA VAL A 68 -63.59 -5.49 -3.62
C VAL A 68 -64.61 -5.12 -4.70
N PHE A 69 -64.16 -5.12 -5.95
CA PHE A 69 -64.99 -4.70 -7.09
C PHE A 69 -66.34 -5.44 -7.15
N SER A 70 -67.39 -4.65 -7.26
CA SER A 70 -68.76 -5.06 -7.58
C SER A 70 -69.39 -4.05 -8.56
N PRO A 71 -70.15 -4.49 -9.58
CA PRO A 71 -70.78 -3.59 -10.55
C PRO A 71 -71.70 -2.49 -9.94
N ASP A 72 -72.20 -2.74 -8.71
CA ASP A 72 -73.13 -1.83 -8.02
C ASP A 72 -72.42 -0.86 -7.08
N VAL A 73 -71.16 -1.07 -6.79
CA VAL A 73 -70.37 -0.18 -5.94
C VAL A 73 -69.68 0.86 -6.85
N LEU A 74 -69.84 2.13 -6.55
CA LEU A 74 -69.37 3.22 -7.40
C LEU A 74 -68.08 3.86 -6.88
N ASP A 75 -67.80 3.75 -5.58
CA ASP A 75 -66.65 4.40 -4.95
C ASP A 75 -65.74 3.41 -4.34
N TYR A 76 -64.48 3.50 -4.74
CA TYR A 76 -63.37 2.65 -4.29
C TYR A 76 -62.22 3.49 -3.74
N THR A 77 -61.47 2.86 -2.88
CA THR A 77 -60.15 3.35 -2.43
C THR A 77 -59.10 2.29 -2.73
N ILE A 78 -57.86 2.71 -2.83
CA ILE A 78 -56.69 1.84 -2.77
C ILE A 78 -55.83 2.24 -1.58
N GLU A 79 -55.07 1.27 -1.05
CA GLU A 79 -54.18 1.52 0.08
C GLU A 79 -53.23 2.69 -0.21
N GLU A 80 -53.13 3.58 0.78
CA GLU A 80 -52.18 4.68 0.73
C GLU A 80 -50.70 4.16 0.55
N GLY A 81 -49.94 4.82 -0.30
CA GLY A 81 -48.54 4.38 -0.51
C GLY A 81 -47.72 5.29 -1.42
N THR A 82 -46.47 4.90 -1.59
CA THR A 82 -45.45 5.71 -2.31
C THR A 82 -45.45 5.53 -3.83
N TYR A 83 -46.39 4.75 -4.36
CA TYR A 83 -46.47 4.46 -5.80
C TYR A 83 -46.65 5.72 -6.66
N SER A 84 -45.87 5.85 -7.73
CA SER A 84 -45.83 7.05 -8.58
C SER A 84 -46.83 7.03 -9.74
N SER A 85 -47.39 5.89 -10.04
CA SER A 85 -48.35 5.69 -11.12
C SER A 85 -49.25 4.48 -10.87
N LEU A 86 -50.44 4.54 -11.48
CA LEU A 86 -51.41 3.45 -11.49
C LEU A 86 -51.79 3.10 -12.92
N LYS A 87 -51.96 1.82 -13.23
CA LYS A 87 -52.54 1.34 -14.46
C LYS A 87 -53.92 0.82 -14.17
N ILE A 88 -54.93 1.43 -14.74
CA ILE A 88 -56.34 1.07 -14.57
C ILE A 88 -56.76 0.19 -15.72
N THR A 89 -57.36 -0.96 -15.40
CA THR A 89 -57.97 -1.87 -16.40
C THR A 89 -59.45 -2.01 -16.08
N ALA A 90 -60.30 -1.68 -17.02
CA ALA A 90 -61.74 -1.70 -16.84
C ALA A 90 -62.43 -2.19 -18.13
N TYR A 91 -63.36 -3.13 -18.00
CA TYR A 91 -64.12 -3.65 -19.10
C TYR A 91 -65.60 -3.51 -18.82
N ALA A 92 -66.37 -3.08 -19.84
CA ALA A 92 -67.81 -2.94 -19.74
C ALA A 92 -68.50 -4.31 -19.72
N GLU A 93 -69.65 -4.43 -19.08
CA GLU A 93 -70.48 -5.61 -19.03
C GLU A 93 -71.20 -5.81 -20.36
N THR A 94 -71.57 -4.76 -21.06
CA THR A 94 -72.36 -4.78 -22.30
C THR A 94 -71.45 -4.48 -23.48
N ASP A 95 -71.45 -5.37 -24.50
CA ASP A 95 -70.73 -5.17 -25.75
C ASP A 95 -71.21 -3.89 -26.47
N GLY A 96 -70.25 -3.15 -27.03
CA GLY A 96 -70.52 -1.91 -27.69
C GLY A 96 -70.53 -0.68 -26.74
N SER A 97 -70.51 -0.88 -25.43
CA SER A 97 -70.34 0.21 -24.46
C SER A 97 -68.93 0.81 -24.52
N THR A 98 -68.79 2.10 -24.33
CA THR A 98 -67.50 2.76 -24.27
C THR A 98 -67.08 3.01 -22.83
N VAL A 99 -65.80 2.77 -22.54
CA VAL A 99 -65.20 3.05 -21.23
C VAL A 99 -64.24 4.18 -21.39
N SER A 100 -64.47 5.29 -20.70
CA SER A 100 -63.58 6.43 -20.64
C SER A 100 -63.02 6.65 -19.24
N ILE A 101 -61.76 7.01 -19.14
CA ILE A 101 -61.12 7.31 -17.86
C ILE A 101 -60.76 8.77 -17.81
N SER A 102 -61.25 9.49 -16.81
CA SER A 102 -60.75 10.81 -16.45
C SER A 102 -60.05 10.77 -15.10
N TYR A 103 -59.10 11.62 -14.92
CA TYR A 103 -58.22 11.61 -13.79
C TYR A 103 -57.95 13.03 -13.31
N THR A 104 -58.31 13.34 -12.07
CA THR A 104 -57.94 14.59 -11.40
C THR A 104 -56.79 14.25 -10.45
N ASN A 105 -55.60 14.81 -10.76
CA ASN A 105 -54.46 14.59 -9.89
C ASN A 105 -54.56 15.44 -8.60
N ALA A 106 -53.65 15.21 -7.67
CA ALA A 106 -53.67 15.91 -6.39
C ALA A 106 -53.40 17.43 -6.54
N ASP A 107 -52.92 17.91 -7.66
CA ASP A 107 -52.79 19.35 -7.99
C ASP A 107 -54.08 19.97 -8.57
N GLY A 108 -55.19 19.17 -8.63
CA GLY A 108 -56.47 19.59 -9.17
C GLY A 108 -56.51 19.65 -10.69
N ILE A 109 -55.50 19.11 -11.37
CA ILE A 109 -55.45 19.11 -12.85
C ILE A 109 -56.19 17.91 -13.37
N GLU A 110 -57.24 18.16 -14.13
CA GLU A 110 -57.99 17.10 -14.79
C GLU A 110 -57.33 16.71 -16.12
N LYS A 111 -57.21 15.40 -16.36
CA LYS A 111 -56.73 14.81 -17.63
C LYS A 111 -57.67 13.76 -18.07
N LYS A 112 -58.01 13.73 -19.35
CA LYS A 112 -58.77 12.65 -19.95
C LYS A 112 -57.83 11.59 -20.49
N ALA A 113 -58.06 10.34 -20.13
CA ALA A 113 -57.37 9.18 -20.68
C ALA A 113 -58.43 8.36 -21.46
N THR A 114 -58.13 7.94 -22.67
CA THR A 114 -59.11 7.44 -23.62
C THR A 114 -59.18 5.93 -23.75
N SER A 115 -58.49 5.14 -22.92
CA SER A 115 -58.53 3.70 -23.06
C SER A 115 -58.29 2.93 -21.74
N ALA A 116 -58.92 1.75 -21.66
CA ALA A 116 -58.57 0.73 -20.65
C ALA A 116 -57.04 0.42 -20.73
N GLY A 117 -56.38 0.44 -19.59
CA GLY A 117 -54.92 0.23 -19.50
C GLY A 117 -54.06 1.48 -19.48
N ALA A 118 -54.67 2.69 -19.41
CA ALA A 118 -53.93 3.94 -19.24
C ALA A 118 -53.08 3.97 -17.95
N VAL A 119 -51.83 4.44 -18.08
CA VAL A 119 -50.95 4.69 -16.92
C VAL A 119 -51.12 6.10 -16.45
N LEU A 120 -51.61 6.27 -15.24
CA LEU A 120 -51.87 7.57 -14.63
C LEU A 120 -50.72 7.93 -13.69
N LYS A 121 -50.05 9.09 -13.91
CA LYS A 121 -48.99 9.61 -13.04
C LYS A 121 -49.61 10.35 -11.87
N LEU A 122 -49.38 9.88 -10.65
CA LEU A 122 -49.96 10.45 -9.43
C LEU A 122 -49.09 11.57 -8.88
N LYS A 123 -49.76 12.56 -8.26
CA LYS A 123 -49.15 13.60 -7.43
C LYS A 123 -49.32 13.23 -5.93
N TYR A 124 -48.54 13.87 -5.08
CA TYR A 124 -48.64 13.65 -3.62
C TYR A 124 -50.00 14.07 -3.07
N GLY A 125 -50.59 13.26 -2.20
CA GLY A 125 -51.92 13.45 -1.65
C GLY A 125 -53.02 12.77 -2.48
N LYS A 126 -54.25 13.30 -2.44
CA LYS A 126 -55.48 12.69 -2.99
C LYS A 126 -55.56 12.85 -4.50
N ASN A 127 -55.55 11.75 -5.21
CA ASN A 127 -55.79 11.66 -6.64
C ASN A 127 -57.12 10.94 -6.88
N VAL A 128 -57.96 11.47 -7.75
CA VAL A 128 -59.29 10.93 -8.04
C VAL A 128 -59.36 10.47 -9.49
N ILE A 129 -59.75 9.24 -9.69
CA ILE A 129 -59.85 8.58 -10.98
C ILE A 129 -61.31 8.22 -11.21
N LYS A 130 -61.89 8.71 -12.28
CA LYS A 130 -63.25 8.43 -12.66
C LYS A 130 -63.25 7.57 -13.92
N ILE A 131 -64.00 6.45 -13.88
CA ILE A 131 -64.14 5.53 -14.99
C ILE A 131 -65.64 5.60 -15.37
N THR A 132 -65.92 6.17 -16.53
CA THR A 132 -67.29 6.36 -17.00
C THR A 132 -67.57 5.34 -18.11
N VAL A 133 -68.58 4.52 -17.86
CA VAL A 133 -69.13 3.58 -18.87
C VAL A 133 -70.34 4.27 -19.50
N THR A 134 -70.33 4.37 -20.82
CA THR A 134 -71.46 4.90 -21.61
C THR A 134 -72.08 3.76 -22.40
N SER A 135 -73.40 3.68 -22.36
CA SER A 135 -74.18 2.66 -23.09
C SER A 135 -73.92 2.68 -24.60
N PRO A 136 -74.18 1.63 -25.34
CA PRO A 136 -73.97 1.57 -26.79
C PRO A 136 -74.80 2.61 -27.57
N ASP A 137 -75.96 3.01 -27.06
CA ASP A 137 -76.83 4.07 -27.63
C ASP A 137 -76.44 5.50 -27.21
N GLY A 138 -75.47 5.62 -26.32
CA GLY A 138 -74.96 6.92 -25.82
C GLY A 138 -75.87 7.67 -24.85
N LYS A 139 -77.02 7.11 -24.43
CA LYS A 139 -78.04 7.83 -23.68
C LYS A 139 -77.82 7.75 -22.16
N GLU A 140 -77.19 6.71 -21.69
CA GLU A 140 -76.96 6.48 -20.28
C GLU A 140 -75.45 6.35 -19.96
N ASN A 141 -75.07 6.76 -18.78
CA ASN A 141 -73.70 6.54 -18.28
C ASN A 141 -73.68 6.25 -16.79
N LYS A 142 -72.67 5.50 -16.35
CA LYS A 142 -72.37 5.20 -14.96
C LYS A 142 -70.91 5.47 -14.66
N THR A 143 -70.63 6.15 -13.58
CA THR A 143 -69.23 6.51 -13.24
C THR A 143 -68.83 5.84 -11.95
N TYR A 144 -67.69 5.14 -12.01
CA TYR A 144 -66.98 4.55 -10.89
C TYR A 144 -65.84 5.46 -10.50
N THR A 145 -65.60 5.66 -9.23
CA THR A 145 -64.58 6.53 -8.71
C THR A 145 -63.55 5.74 -7.90
N ILE A 146 -62.25 5.90 -8.20
CA ILE A 146 -61.18 5.39 -7.39
C ILE A 146 -60.42 6.55 -6.75
N THR A 147 -60.37 6.57 -5.42
CA THR A 147 -59.57 7.51 -4.66
C THR A 147 -58.22 6.84 -4.33
N ALA A 148 -57.15 7.51 -4.78
CA ALA A 148 -55.77 7.03 -4.53
C ALA A 148 -54.97 8.12 -3.77
N ILE A 149 -54.48 7.82 -2.60
CA ILE A 149 -53.64 8.70 -1.83
C ILE A 149 -52.19 8.28 -2.04
N ARG A 150 -51.41 9.15 -2.67
CA ARG A 150 -49.97 8.96 -2.78
C ARG A 150 -49.25 9.65 -1.63
N SER A 151 -48.51 8.88 -0.83
CA SER A 151 -47.68 9.40 0.24
C SER A 151 -46.56 10.29 -0.28
N ALA A 152 -46.42 11.48 0.30
CA ALA A 152 -45.38 12.45 0.00
C ALA A 152 -44.05 12.02 0.63
N ARG A 153 -42.95 12.29 -0.05
CA ARG A 153 -41.60 12.02 0.45
C ARG A 153 -40.68 13.22 0.28
N LEU A 154 -39.74 13.34 1.21
CA LEU A 154 -38.66 14.31 1.10
C LEU A 154 -37.59 13.81 0.12
N GLY A 155 -36.98 14.73 -0.62
CA GLY A 155 -35.78 14.54 -1.45
C GLY A 155 -34.49 14.86 -0.71
N SER A 156 -34.58 15.77 0.29
CA SER A 156 -33.46 16.12 1.17
C SER A 156 -33.97 16.59 2.53
N ILE A 157 -33.13 16.43 3.55
CA ILE A 157 -33.18 17.12 4.84
C ILE A 157 -31.77 17.64 5.11
N GLU A 158 -31.67 18.92 5.42
CA GLU A 158 -30.43 19.57 5.82
C GLU A 158 -30.63 20.17 7.20
N VAL A 159 -29.74 19.89 8.12
CA VAL A 159 -29.72 20.46 9.48
C VAL A 159 -28.44 21.26 9.62
N LEU A 160 -28.54 22.54 9.86
CA LEU A 160 -27.37 23.43 9.96
C LEU A 160 -27.22 23.96 11.38
N ALA A 161 -26.02 23.82 11.93
CA ALA A 161 -25.57 24.47 13.16
C ALA A 161 -24.53 25.53 12.80
N ASN A 162 -24.69 26.77 13.27
CA ASN A 162 -23.76 27.87 12.98
C ASN A 162 -23.44 28.02 11.47
N LYS A 163 -24.45 27.83 10.60
CA LYS A 163 -24.34 27.83 9.12
C LYS A 163 -23.57 26.67 8.49
N LYS A 164 -23.11 25.70 9.29
CA LYS A 164 -22.47 24.48 8.82
C LYS A 164 -23.47 23.34 8.84
N GLU A 165 -23.54 22.56 7.80
CA GLU A 165 -24.40 21.39 7.70
C GLU A 165 -23.88 20.27 8.62
N LEU A 166 -24.82 19.65 9.34
CA LEU A 166 -24.57 18.52 10.20
C LEU A 166 -24.76 17.22 9.41
N SER A 167 -23.86 16.27 9.58
CA SER A 167 -24.01 14.94 9.02
C SER A 167 -25.15 14.19 9.70
N LEU A 168 -26.06 13.62 8.91
CA LEU A 168 -27.10 12.72 9.38
C LEU A 168 -26.57 11.29 9.46
N SER A 169 -26.92 10.60 10.53
CA SER A 169 -26.60 9.18 10.72
C SER A 169 -27.89 8.37 10.93
N PRO A 170 -28.19 7.40 10.04
CA PRO A 170 -27.51 7.14 8.77
C PRO A 170 -27.67 8.29 7.77
N GLU A 171 -26.88 8.29 6.71
CA GLU A 171 -27.00 9.26 5.61
C GLU A 171 -28.43 9.30 5.05
N PHE A 172 -28.88 10.48 4.63
CA PHE A 172 -30.25 10.67 4.20
C PHE A 172 -30.65 9.74 3.05
N LYS A 173 -31.77 9.01 3.28
CA LYS A 173 -32.46 8.21 2.26
C LYS A 173 -33.96 8.45 2.39
N LYS A 174 -34.64 8.65 1.28
CA LYS A 174 -36.09 8.99 1.24
C LYS A 174 -37.01 7.95 1.90
N ASP A 175 -36.57 6.72 2.07
CA ASP A 175 -37.31 5.61 2.70
C ASP A 175 -36.77 5.31 4.13
N GLN A 176 -35.89 6.14 4.64
CA GLN A 176 -35.40 6.12 6.02
C GLN A 176 -36.06 7.28 6.79
N TYR A 177 -36.67 7.01 7.94
CA TYR A 177 -37.53 7.96 8.62
C TYR A 177 -36.99 8.47 9.95
N THR A 178 -35.84 7.96 10.41
CA THR A 178 -35.22 8.39 11.67
C THR A 178 -33.72 8.57 11.48
N TYR A 179 -33.20 9.68 11.95
CA TYR A 179 -31.81 10.11 11.84
C TYR A 179 -31.31 10.65 13.17
N GLU A 180 -30.03 10.56 13.39
CA GLU A 180 -29.29 11.25 14.43
C GLU A 180 -28.40 12.33 13.82
N ALA A 181 -28.26 13.46 14.49
CA ALA A 181 -27.29 14.50 14.15
C ALA A 181 -26.63 15.01 15.45
N THR A 182 -25.41 15.54 15.36
CA THR A 182 -24.71 16.10 16.51
C THR A 182 -24.43 17.57 16.29
N ALA A 183 -24.90 18.41 17.18
CA ALA A 183 -24.70 19.86 17.15
C ALA A 183 -23.73 20.28 18.26
N SER A 184 -22.65 20.98 17.87
CA SER A 184 -21.62 21.45 18.83
C SER A 184 -21.80 22.95 19.09
N ASN A 185 -21.67 23.36 20.34
CA ASN A 185 -21.62 24.76 20.78
C ASN A 185 -22.72 25.66 20.20
N THR A 186 -23.92 25.13 20.06
CA THR A 186 -25.10 25.90 19.61
C THR A 186 -26.32 25.54 20.40
N ASN A 187 -27.21 26.49 20.55
CA ASN A 187 -28.50 26.29 21.22
C ASN A 187 -29.66 26.17 20.23
N SER A 188 -29.38 26.25 18.93
CA SER A 188 -30.39 26.11 17.88
C SER A 188 -29.79 25.57 16.60
N VAL A 189 -30.61 24.93 15.79
CA VAL A 189 -30.28 24.49 14.44
C VAL A 189 -31.29 25.02 13.44
N LEU A 190 -30.83 25.28 12.22
CA LEU A 190 -31.68 25.63 11.12
C LEU A 190 -31.97 24.36 10.28
N VAL A 191 -33.23 24.03 10.11
CA VAL A 191 -33.69 22.89 9.34
C VAL A 191 -34.20 23.34 7.99
N LYS A 192 -33.65 22.76 6.92
CA LYS A 192 -34.13 22.88 5.55
C LYS A 192 -34.53 21.52 5.03
N ALA A 193 -35.51 21.47 4.13
CA ALA A 193 -35.91 20.23 3.50
C ALA A 193 -36.52 20.51 2.14
N ALA A 194 -36.40 19.56 1.23
CA ALA A 194 -37.02 19.65 -0.07
C ALA A 194 -37.90 18.42 -0.36
N ALA A 195 -38.96 18.59 -1.11
CA ALA A 195 -39.79 17.47 -1.57
C ALA A 195 -39.07 16.71 -2.69
N GLU A 196 -39.19 15.37 -2.72
CA GLU A 196 -38.70 14.56 -3.87
C GLU A 196 -39.37 14.97 -5.17
N MET A 197 -40.61 15.42 -5.11
CA MET A 197 -41.34 15.91 -6.26
C MET A 197 -42.05 17.24 -5.89
N VAL A 198 -41.73 18.27 -6.63
CA VAL A 198 -42.39 19.58 -6.45
C VAL A 198 -43.85 19.50 -6.88
N SER A 199 -44.77 19.89 -5.98
CA SER A 199 -46.19 20.07 -6.24
C SER A 199 -46.64 21.39 -5.63
N LYS A 200 -47.56 22.06 -6.29
CA LYS A 200 -48.14 23.33 -5.80
C LYS A 200 -48.79 23.22 -4.40
N TYR A 201 -49.20 22.01 -4.04
CA TYR A 201 -49.95 21.75 -2.81
C TYR A 201 -49.15 20.95 -1.78
N ASN A 202 -47.86 20.71 -2.01
CA ASN A 202 -47.06 20.10 -0.98
C ASN A 202 -46.82 21.07 0.18
N THR A 203 -47.01 20.57 1.38
CA THR A 203 -46.65 21.32 2.58
C THR A 203 -45.57 20.56 3.34
N ILE A 204 -44.52 21.25 3.72
CA ILE A 204 -43.51 20.73 4.62
C ILE A 204 -43.56 21.53 5.90
N THR A 205 -43.57 20.84 7.02
CA THR A 205 -43.50 21.45 8.34
C THR A 205 -42.37 20.87 9.18
N VAL A 206 -41.76 21.71 10.01
CA VAL A 206 -40.74 21.34 10.98
C VAL A 206 -41.30 21.66 12.37
N ASN A 207 -41.47 20.64 13.21
CA ASN A 207 -42.14 20.73 14.51
C ASN A 207 -43.47 21.53 14.41
N GLY A 208 -44.26 21.24 13.39
CA GLY A 208 -45.53 21.88 13.11
C GLY A 208 -45.48 23.27 12.50
N LYS A 209 -44.32 23.93 12.39
CA LYS A 209 -44.15 25.24 11.68
C LYS A 209 -43.95 25.00 10.18
N THR A 210 -44.64 25.76 9.35
CA THR A 210 -44.48 25.66 7.89
C THR A 210 -43.05 26.05 7.48
N LEU A 211 -42.42 25.21 6.64
CA LEU A 211 -41.10 25.45 6.12
C LEU A 211 -41.14 26.58 5.08
N THR A 212 -40.22 27.53 5.22
CA THR A 212 -39.97 28.62 4.25
C THR A 212 -38.65 28.37 3.50
N ASP A 213 -38.38 29.15 2.47
CA ASP A 213 -37.13 29.09 1.70
C ASP A 213 -35.89 29.34 2.60
N ASP A 214 -36.05 30.14 3.66
CA ASP A 214 -34.98 30.39 4.64
C ASP A 214 -34.76 29.24 5.62
N GLY A 215 -35.67 28.25 5.68
CA GLY A 215 -35.70 27.18 6.64
C GLY A 215 -36.45 27.48 7.91
N VAL A 216 -36.45 26.58 8.87
CA VAL A 216 -37.06 26.73 10.22
C VAL A 216 -36.00 26.58 11.27
N SER A 217 -35.82 27.58 12.12
CA SER A 217 -34.97 27.50 13.31
C SER A 217 -35.67 26.68 14.41
N VAL A 218 -34.95 25.74 15.01
CA VAL A 218 -35.38 24.89 16.11
C VAL A 218 -34.42 25.06 17.27
N ASP A 219 -34.93 25.48 18.43
CA ASP A 219 -34.13 25.58 19.65
C ASP A 219 -33.85 24.17 20.21
N LEU A 220 -32.61 23.93 20.58
CA LEU A 220 -32.18 22.68 21.17
C LEU A 220 -32.48 22.69 22.68
N THR A 221 -33.27 21.72 23.12
CA THR A 221 -33.72 21.60 24.52
C THR A 221 -33.22 20.28 25.11
N GLY A 222 -32.23 20.36 25.98
CA GLY A 222 -31.61 19.22 26.62
C GLY A 222 -30.55 18.51 25.78
N GLN A 223 -30.15 17.31 26.21
CA GLN A 223 -29.06 16.55 25.60
C GLN A 223 -29.41 16.04 24.18
N THR A 224 -30.67 15.74 23.94
CA THR A 224 -31.19 15.32 22.63
C THR A 224 -32.51 16.01 22.37
N THR A 225 -32.61 16.71 21.24
CA THR A 225 -33.83 17.38 20.79
C THR A 225 -34.41 16.67 19.58
N PRO A 226 -35.59 16.06 19.67
CA PRO A 226 -36.25 15.46 18.52
C PRO A 226 -36.85 16.53 17.64
N ILE A 227 -36.53 16.46 16.34
CA ILE A 227 -37.08 17.35 15.32
C ILE A 227 -37.94 16.53 14.36
N GLU A 228 -39.20 16.88 14.25
CA GLU A 228 -40.14 16.27 13.32
C GLU A 228 -40.16 17.07 12.02
N VAL A 229 -39.85 16.46 10.89
CA VAL A 229 -40.00 17.05 9.55
C VAL A 229 -41.09 16.26 8.82
N LYS A 230 -42.22 16.90 8.61
CA LYS A 230 -43.40 16.26 8.02
C LYS A 230 -43.68 16.87 6.65
N ILE A 231 -43.83 16.02 5.65
CA ILE A 231 -44.29 16.42 4.33
C ILE A 231 -45.67 15.82 4.06
N ALA A 232 -46.57 16.63 3.51
CA ALA A 232 -47.90 16.18 3.12
C ALA A 232 -48.25 16.67 1.70
N GLY A 233 -49.15 15.95 1.05
CA GLY A 233 -49.73 16.36 -0.22
C GLY A 233 -50.96 17.31 -0.02
N ASN A 234 -51.82 17.44 -1.04
CA ASN A 234 -53.01 18.31 -0.98
C ASN A 234 -53.94 17.92 0.20
N ALA A 235 -54.55 18.92 0.81
CA ALA A 235 -55.42 18.79 1.97
C ALA A 235 -54.79 18.03 3.16
N GLY A 236 -53.45 18.02 3.27
CA GLY A 236 -52.72 17.31 4.32
C GLY A 236 -52.69 15.79 4.18
N LEU A 237 -53.16 15.23 3.08
CA LEU A 237 -53.24 13.80 2.84
C LEU A 237 -51.89 13.23 2.32
N GLY A 238 -51.69 11.96 2.52
CA GLY A 238 -50.43 11.30 2.13
C GLY A 238 -49.22 11.81 2.91
N ALA A 239 -49.38 12.09 4.17
CA ALA A 239 -48.33 12.67 5.01
C ALA A 239 -47.28 11.63 5.41
N THR A 240 -46.02 12.01 5.32
CA THR A 240 -44.88 11.23 5.83
C THR A 240 -44.06 12.07 6.80
N THR A 241 -43.71 11.47 7.92
CA THR A 241 -42.92 12.10 8.96
C THR A 241 -41.53 11.51 9.03
N TYR A 242 -40.56 12.38 9.04
CA TYR A 242 -39.14 12.09 9.27
C TYR A 242 -38.75 12.68 10.64
N LYS A 243 -37.94 11.94 11.41
CA LYS A 243 -37.49 12.38 12.72
C LYS A 243 -35.99 12.53 12.72
N VAL A 244 -35.50 13.67 13.14
CA VAL A 244 -34.06 13.90 13.35
C VAL A 244 -33.86 14.20 14.84
N ASN A 245 -33.12 13.32 15.52
CA ASN A 245 -32.72 13.57 16.90
C ASN A 245 -31.39 14.32 16.89
N VAL A 246 -31.41 15.56 17.33
CA VAL A 246 -30.18 16.37 17.40
C VAL A 246 -29.59 16.28 18.79
N ASN A 247 -28.42 15.68 18.90
CA ASN A 247 -27.65 15.52 20.13
C ASN A 247 -26.77 16.77 20.33
N GLN A 248 -27.01 17.50 21.42
CA GLN A 248 -26.22 18.68 21.74
C GLN A 248 -24.97 18.29 22.53
N VAL A 249 -23.80 18.67 22.02
CA VAL A 249 -22.51 18.40 22.65
C VAL A 249 -21.69 19.67 22.74
N GLN A 250 -20.79 19.72 23.70
CA GLN A 250 -19.79 20.76 23.79
C GLN A 250 -18.51 20.30 23.06
N GLU A 251 -17.82 21.25 22.47
CA GLU A 251 -16.52 20.95 21.87
C GLU A 251 -15.47 20.61 22.93
N ALA A 252 -14.55 19.77 22.50
CA ALA A 252 -13.35 19.44 23.25
C ALA A 252 -12.13 19.56 22.33
N SER A 253 -10.98 19.80 22.91
CA SER A 253 -9.69 19.67 22.25
C SER A 253 -8.77 18.76 23.07
N LEU A 254 -7.88 18.07 22.39
CA LEU A 254 -6.96 17.11 22.98
C LEU A 254 -5.54 17.37 22.50
N ASN A 255 -4.65 17.60 23.46
CA ASN A 255 -3.21 17.64 23.21
C ASN A 255 -2.59 16.36 23.77
N ILE A 256 -1.72 15.74 22.99
CA ILE A 256 -1.02 14.51 23.37
C ILE A 256 0.48 14.81 23.37
N ASN A 257 1.09 14.69 24.52
CA ASN A 257 2.53 14.78 24.67
C ASN A 257 3.10 13.37 24.71
N CYS A 258 3.96 13.04 23.77
CA CYS A 258 4.62 11.73 23.73
C CYS A 258 6.08 11.78 24.16
N ASN A 259 6.50 10.76 24.85
CA ASN A 259 7.88 10.45 25.10
C ASN A 259 8.13 8.97 24.67
N PRO A 260 8.95 8.74 23.66
CA PRO A 260 9.75 9.70 22.88
C PRO A 260 8.88 10.62 21.98
N LYS A 261 9.39 11.82 21.69
CA LYS A 261 8.65 12.88 20.98
C LYS A 261 8.30 12.56 19.52
N ASP A 262 9.01 11.63 18.92
CA ASP A 262 8.84 11.18 17.54
C ASP A 262 7.97 9.92 17.42
N ALA A 263 7.23 9.57 18.49
CA ALA A 263 6.21 8.53 18.44
C ALA A 263 5.06 8.95 17.50
N ILE A 264 4.50 7.97 16.82
CA ILE A 264 3.41 8.16 15.85
C ILE A 264 2.08 7.99 16.57
N ILE A 265 1.17 8.96 16.39
CA ILE A 265 -0.08 9.08 17.12
C ILE A 265 -1.25 8.91 16.16
N ARG A 266 -2.17 8.00 16.48
CA ARG A 266 -3.47 7.85 15.82
C ARG A 266 -4.57 8.05 16.84
N LEU A 267 -5.54 8.90 16.51
CA LEU A 267 -6.75 9.11 17.29
C LEU A 267 -7.96 8.64 16.47
N ILE A 268 -8.76 7.74 17.02
CA ILE A 268 -9.91 7.14 16.36
C ILE A 268 -11.16 7.63 17.07
N ASN A 269 -12.11 8.17 16.30
CA ASN A 269 -13.38 8.66 16.82
C ASN A 269 -14.34 7.51 17.17
N PRO A 270 -15.47 7.81 17.86
CA PRO A 270 -16.45 6.79 18.25
C PRO A 270 -17.05 5.99 17.09
N GLU A 271 -17.03 6.55 15.88
CA GLU A 271 -17.52 5.91 14.65
C GLU A 271 -16.45 5.02 13.99
N GLY A 272 -15.28 4.87 14.60
CA GLY A 272 -14.15 4.07 14.10
C GLY A 272 -13.33 4.74 13.00
N LYS A 273 -13.53 6.04 12.75
CA LYS A 273 -12.75 6.81 11.77
C LYS A 273 -11.57 7.50 12.42
N GLU A 274 -10.47 7.57 11.69
CA GLU A 274 -9.26 8.27 12.14
C GLU A 274 -9.47 9.79 12.08
N VAL A 275 -9.06 10.47 13.14
CA VAL A 275 -9.13 11.94 13.25
C VAL A 275 -7.78 12.50 12.81
N SER A 276 -7.80 13.41 11.84
CA SER A 276 -6.57 14.07 11.37
C SER A 276 -5.99 14.97 12.46
N GLY A 277 -4.69 14.88 12.68
CA GLY A 277 -3.95 15.66 13.65
C GLY A 277 -2.64 14.98 14.02
N ASN A 278 -1.69 15.75 14.50
CA ASN A 278 -0.38 15.23 14.94
C ASN A 278 -0.18 15.58 16.42
N GLY A 279 -0.92 14.87 17.27
CA GLY A 279 -0.90 15.09 18.72
C GLY A 279 -1.66 16.33 19.21
N LYS A 280 -2.23 17.12 18.28
CA LYS A 280 -3.14 18.23 18.59
C LYS A 280 -4.40 18.08 17.80
N TYR A 281 -5.51 17.93 18.49
CA TYR A 281 -6.81 17.69 17.90
C TYR A 281 -7.81 18.71 18.43
N THR A 282 -8.53 19.33 17.50
CA THR A 282 -9.58 20.31 17.78
C THR A 282 -10.92 19.83 17.21
N GLU A 283 -12.00 20.51 17.52
CA GLU A 283 -13.34 20.18 17.04
C GLU A 283 -13.81 18.78 17.42
N LEU A 284 -13.28 18.23 18.53
CA LEU A 284 -13.72 16.97 19.11
C LEU A 284 -14.99 17.15 19.92
N LEU A 285 -15.69 16.06 20.20
CA LEU A 285 -16.95 16.09 20.93
C LEU A 285 -16.76 15.66 22.40
N SER A 286 -17.18 16.48 23.33
CA SER A 286 -17.17 16.12 24.75
C SER A 286 -18.16 14.99 25.07
N GLY A 287 -17.89 14.22 26.10
CA GLY A 287 -18.70 13.05 26.48
C GLY A 287 -18.54 11.85 25.56
N LYS A 288 -17.75 11.96 24.49
CA LYS A 288 -17.45 10.85 23.57
C LYS A 288 -16.12 10.21 23.91
N THR A 289 -16.02 8.90 23.64
CA THR A 289 -14.80 8.11 23.87
C THR A 289 -14.05 7.95 22.55
N TYR A 290 -12.80 8.35 22.55
CA TYR A 290 -11.85 8.24 21.45
C TYR A 290 -10.82 7.18 21.79
N SER A 291 -10.40 6.37 20.80
CA SER A 291 -9.34 5.39 21.00
C SER A 291 -8.02 5.97 20.52
N LEU A 292 -7.06 6.07 21.42
CA LEU A 292 -5.70 6.55 21.15
C LEU A 292 -4.79 5.36 20.95
N ILE A 293 -4.01 5.36 19.86
CA ILE A 293 -2.97 4.38 19.57
C ILE A 293 -1.67 5.16 19.34
N VAL A 294 -0.63 4.83 20.09
CA VAL A 294 0.70 5.44 19.95
C VAL A 294 1.73 4.36 19.71
N THR A 295 2.45 4.46 18.60
CA THR A 295 3.41 3.45 18.15
C THR A 295 4.79 4.06 17.92
N LYS A 296 5.83 3.26 18.11
CA LYS A 296 7.20 3.57 17.68
C LYS A 296 8.03 2.29 17.60
N PHE A 297 8.90 2.19 16.58
CA PHE A 297 9.85 1.09 16.48
C PHE A 297 10.74 0.99 17.73
N GLY A 298 10.90 -0.22 18.26
CA GLY A 298 11.65 -0.52 19.48
C GLY A 298 10.90 -0.19 20.79
N TYR A 299 9.59 0.09 20.72
CA TYR A 299 8.76 0.38 21.88
C TYR A 299 7.46 -0.43 21.86
N VAL A 300 6.91 -0.65 23.04
CA VAL A 300 5.59 -1.27 23.23
C VAL A 300 4.52 -0.28 22.85
N THR A 301 3.60 -0.67 21.99
CA THR A 301 2.46 0.13 21.56
C THR A 301 1.54 0.46 22.71
N LYS A 302 1.21 1.74 22.87
CA LYS A 302 0.20 2.19 23.84
C LYS A 302 -1.14 2.36 23.17
N LYS A 303 -2.12 1.56 23.58
CA LYS A 303 -3.53 1.73 23.21
C LYS A 303 -4.35 2.06 24.44
N GLN A 304 -5.13 3.14 24.40
CA GLN A 304 -6.05 3.49 25.47
C GLN A 304 -7.26 4.29 24.97
N ASP A 305 -8.38 4.12 25.64
CA ASP A 305 -9.58 4.89 25.38
C ASP A 305 -9.63 6.14 26.26
N ILE A 306 -10.03 7.28 25.68
CA ILE A 306 -10.11 8.57 26.34
C ILE A 306 -11.51 9.13 26.16
N THR A 307 -12.26 9.27 27.27
CA THR A 307 -13.55 9.98 27.25
C THR A 307 -13.30 11.46 27.50
N LEU A 308 -13.59 12.28 26.48
CA LEU A 308 -13.29 13.71 26.53
C LEU A 308 -14.30 14.47 27.42
N LYS A 309 -13.81 15.42 28.19
CA LYS A 309 -14.59 16.45 28.85
C LYS A 309 -14.65 17.69 27.96
N SER A 310 -15.53 18.64 28.22
CA SER A 310 -15.54 19.92 27.50
C SER A 310 -14.26 20.73 27.75
N GLY A 311 -13.81 21.47 26.71
CA GLY A 311 -12.61 22.29 26.75
C GLY A 311 -11.35 21.54 26.39
N GLU A 312 -10.19 22.15 26.66
CA GLU A 312 -8.86 21.62 26.32
C GLU A 312 -8.40 20.61 27.37
N GLN A 313 -7.88 19.48 26.89
CA GLN A 313 -7.27 18.45 27.72
C GLN A 313 -5.90 18.08 27.19
N THR A 314 -5.01 17.71 28.11
CA THR A 314 -3.66 17.21 27.77
C THR A 314 -3.49 15.82 28.35
N VAL A 315 -2.94 14.92 27.53
CA VAL A 315 -2.60 13.54 27.94
C VAL A 315 -1.13 13.30 27.65
N ASP A 316 -0.41 12.88 28.68
CA ASP A 316 1.01 12.54 28.56
C ASP A 316 1.15 11.03 28.36
N ILE A 317 1.84 10.63 27.30
CA ILE A 317 2.09 9.24 26.92
C ILE A 317 3.59 8.97 26.99
N ASN A 318 3.98 8.08 27.89
CA ASN A 318 5.33 7.53 27.93
C ASN A 318 5.28 6.11 27.40
N LEU A 319 5.98 5.87 26.25
CA LEU A 319 6.13 4.52 25.71
C LEU A 319 7.24 3.79 26.48
N GLU A 320 6.99 2.52 26.78
CA GLU A 320 7.97 1.62 27.33
C GLU A 320 8.82 1.03 26.19
N LYS A 321 10.13 0.92 26.38
CA LYS A 321 10.98 0.22 25.42
C LYS A 321 10.60 -1.26 25.39
N ALA A 322 10.44 -1.80 24.19
CA ALA A 322 10.34 -3.24 24.01
C ALA A 322 11.66 -3.91 24.41
N ALA A 323 11.62 -5.20 24.71
CA ALA A 323 12.84 -6.00 24.84
C ALA A 323 13.66 -5.89 23.55
N ALA A 324 14.98 -5.94 23.67
CA ALA A 324 15.85 -5.96 22.50
C ALA A 324 15.49 -7.17 21.61
N ASN A 325 15.48 -6.95 20.31
CA ASN A 325 15.28 -8.04 19.35
C ASN A 325 16.35 -9.11 19.60
N SER A 326 15.90 -10.29 20.05
CA SER A 326 16.75 -11.46 20.32
C SER A 326 16.65 -12.52 19.23
N LEU A 327 15.99 -12.20 18.11
CA LEU A 327 15.84 -13.13 16.99
C LEU A 327 17.20 -13.36 16.32
N GLU A 328 17.48 -14.63 16.03
CA GLU A 328 18.68 -15.00 15.27
C GLU A 328 18.59 -14.40 13.86
N GLN A 329 19.59 -13.60 13.51
CA GLN A 329 19.74 -13.08 12.17
C GLN A 329 20.22 -14.21 11.25
N VAL A 330 19.59 -14.32 10.09
CA VAL A 330 19.95 -15.36 9.11
C VAL A 330 20.47 -14.72 7.84
N ALA A 331 21.38 -15.40 7.15
CA ALA A 331 21.84 -14.97 5.83
C ALA A 331 20.68 -15.01 4.84
N SER A 332 20.62 -14.03 3.97
CA SER A 332 19.63 -13.95 2.90
C SER A 332 20.21 -13.32 1.64
N GLN A 333 19.90 -13.91 0.48
CA GLN A 333 20.37 -13.45 -0.83
C GLN A 333 19.24 -12.83 -1.66
N TRP A 334 17.97 -13.07 -1.28
CA TRP A 334 16.78 -12.53 -1.94
C TRP A 334 15.69 -12.22 -0.93
N THR A 335 15.79 -11.04 -0.29
CA THR A 335 15.03 -10.69 0.91
C THR A 335 13.59 -10.24 0.67
N ASN A 336 13.27 -9.77 -0.54
CA ASN A 336 11.98 -9.18 -0.88
C ASN A 336 11.60 -9.43 -2.34
N PHE A 337 10.51 -8.84 -2.80
CA PHE A 337 9.96 -9.06 -4.13
C PHE A 337 10.97 -8.90 -5.27
N ARG A 338 11.86 -7.90 -5.22
CA ARG A 338 12.81 -7.58 -6.29
C ARG A 338 14.26 -7.53 -5.82
N ASN A 339 14.56 -8.15 -4.72
CA ASN A 339 15.90 -8.25 -4.11
C ASN A 339 16.59 -6.90 -3.83
N SER A 340 15.87 -5.82 -3.84
CA SER A 340 16.40 -4.50 -3.45
C SER A 340 15.29 -3.57 -3.05
N ASP A 341 15.62 -2.56 -2.25
CA ASP A 341 14.69 -1.50 -1.87
C ASP A 341 14.27 -0.65 -3.08
N GLU A 342 15.07 -0.66 -4.15
CA GLU A 342 14.79 0.02 -5.41
C GLU A 342 13.86 -0.76 -6.35
N ASN A 343 13.44 -1.97 -6.01
CA ASN A 343 12.59 -2.86 -6.81
C ASN A 343 13.17 -3.21 -8.19
N MET A 344 14.49 -3.40 -8.32
CA MET A 344 15.15 -3.60 -9.62
C MET A 344 15.19 -5.04 -10.09
N GLY A 345 15.33 -6.03 -9.21
CA GLY A 345 15.41 -7.43 -9.59
C GLY A 345 16.68 -7.77 -10.37
N ILE A 346 17.83 -7.26 -9.92
CA ILE A 346 19.14 -7.47 -10.52
C ILE A 346 19.95 -8.40 -9.62
N THR A 347 20.66 -9.34 -10.23
CA THR A 347 21.67 -10.18 -9.57
C THR A 347 23.01 -10.05 -10.30
N ASN A 348 24.09 -10.23 -9.57
CA ASN A 348 25.44 -10.37 -10.15
C ASN A 348 25.90 -11.83 -10.21
N THR A 349 25.01 -12.77 -10.00
CA THR A 349 25.29 -14.20 -9.97
C THR A 349 25.24 -14.78 -11.40
N LYS A 350 26.14 -15.70 -11.70
CA LYS A 350 26.17 -16.44 -12.96
C LYS A 350 24.97 -17.39 -13.06
N THR A 351 24.01 -17.01 -13.87
CA THR A 351 22.79 -17.76 -14.17
C THR A 351 22.90 -18.48 -15.53
N PRO A 352 22.13 -19.52 -15.83
CA PRO A 352 22.20 -20.19 -17.13
C PRO A 352 21.79 -19.25 -18.26
N ARG A 353 22.63 -19.12 -19.29
CA ARG A 353 22.45 -18.17 -20.42
C ARG A 353 21.57 -18.72 -21.55
N ASN A 354 21.33 -20.02 -21.54
CA ASN A 354 20.56 -20.73 -22.57
C ASN A 354 20.15 -22.12 -22.06
N ALA A 355 19.33 -22.82 -22.82
CA ALA A 355 18.82 -24.13 -22.46
C ALA A 355 19.89 -25.21 -22.23
N SER A 356 21.04 -25.09 -22.87
CA SER A 356 22.13 -26.09 -22.69
C SER A 356 22.89 -25.92 -21.37
N GLU A 357 22.76 -24.77 -20.74
CA GLU A 357 23.31 -24.48 -19.41
C GLU A 357 22.29 -24.64 -18.29
N ALA A 358 21.00 -24.80 -18.63
CA ALA A 358 19.90 -24.91 -17.70
C ALA A 358 19.50 -26.39 -17.48
N ASN A 359 19.39 -26.80 -16.22
CA ASN A 359 18.91 -28.13 -15.86
C ASN A 359 17.85 -28.05 -14.76
N LEU A 360 16.81 -28.89 -14.83
CA LEU A 360 15.85 -29.02 -13.74
C LEU A 360 16.55 -29.61 -12.51
N LYS A 361 16.72 -28.79 -11.47
CA LYS A 361 17.28 -29.26 -10.21
C LYS A 361 16.23 -30.03 -9.41
N TRP A 362 15.05 -29.42 -9.25
CA TRP A 362 13.88 -30.04 -8.64
C TRP A 362 12.60 -29.27 -8.97
N LYS A 363 11.45 -29.94 -8.77
CA LYS A 363 10.10 -29.34 -8.80
C LYS A 363 9.30 -29.86 -7.61
N VAL A 364 8.58 -28.98 -6.91
CA VAL A 364 7.80 -29.38 -5.72
C VAL A 364 6.54 -28.55 -5.57
N SER A 365 5.43 -29.19 -5.17
CA SER A 365 4.23 -28.51 -4.68
C SER A 365 4.24 -28.55 -3.15
N PRO A 366 4.52 -27.44 -2.45
CA PRO A 366 4.64 -27.46 -0.98
C PRO A 366 3.35 -27.87 -0.28
N SER A 367 2.20 -27.49 -0.81
CA SER A 367 0.87 -27.86 -0.29
C SER A 367 0.42 -29.27 -0.69
N GLY A 368 1.10 -29.90 -1.65
CA GLY A 368 0.72 -31.21 -2.20
C GLY A 368 -0.56 -31.16 -3.05
N THR A 369 -1.06 -29.99 -3.41
CA THR A 369 -2.23 -29.80 -4.25
C THR A 369 -1.85 -29.32 -5.64
N THR A 370 -2.76 -29.52 -6.60
CA THR A 370 -2.67 -28.90 -7.94
C THR A 370 -3.68 -27.77 -8.11
N SER A 371 -4.34 -27.37 -7.02
CA SER A 371 -5.30 -26.26 -7.05
C SER A 371 -4.56 -24.93 -7.09
N TRP A 372 -4.90 -24.09 -8.05
CA TRP A 372 -4.37 -22.75 -8.16
C TRP A 372 -4.69 -21.87 -6.92
N THR A 373 -5.78 -22.17 -6.18
CA THR A 373 -6.17 -21.46 -4.96
C THR A 373 -5.23 -21.69 -3.78
N ASP A 374 -4.47 -22.76 -3.80
CA ASP A 374 -3.50 -23.14 -2.78
C ASP A 374 -2.07 -23.24 -3.38
N ALA A 375 -1.89 -22.64 -4.56
CA ALA A 375 -0.60 -22.56 -5.22
C ALA A 375 0.44 -21.84 -4.35
N ALA A 376 1.70 -22.19 -4.54
CA ALA A 376 2.82 -21.50 -3.91
C ALA A 376 2.82 -20.01 -4.29
N SER A 377 3.19 -19.13 -3.36
CA SER A 377 3.47 -17.73 -3.66
C SER A 377 4.79 -17.58 -4.40
N VAL A 378 5.04 -16.38 -4.93
CA VAL A 378 6.41 -15.94 -5.22
C VAL A 378 7.21 -16.09 -3.93
N MET A 379 8.48 -16.37 -4.02
CA MET A 379 9.32 -16.78 -2.91
C MET A 379 10.42 -15.77 -2.62
N ILE A 380 11.05 -15.94 -1.47
CA ILE A 380 12.33 -15.33 -1.09
C ILE A 380 13.32 -16.40 -0.74
N GLU A 381 14.58 -16.01 -0.64
CA GLU A 381 15.66 -16.86 -0.12
C GLU A 381 16.15 -16.31 1.22
N ALA A 382 16.09 -17.10 2.27
CA ALA A 382 16.60 -16.77 3.60
C ALA A 382 16.98 -18.06 4.37
N ASP A 383 18.00 -17.97 5.23
CA ASP A 383 18.54 -19.08 6.03
C ASP A 383 18.88 -20.33 5.16
N ASP A 384 19.56 -20.07 4.04
CA ASP A 384 19.92 -21.07 3.03
C ASP A 384 18.73 -21.93 2.56
N SER A 385 17.56 -21.31 2.45
CA SER A 385 16.28 -21.99 2.17
C SER A 385 15.39 -21.12 1.30
N ILE A 386 14.49 -21.76 0.56
CA ILE A 386 13.42 -21.08 -0.16
C ILE A 386 12.21 -20.94 0.76
N ILE A 387 11.75 -19.72 0.97
CA ILE A 387 10.59 -19.40 1.80
C ILE A 387 9.42 -19.03 0.90
N THR A 388 8.28 -19.70 1.08
CA THR A 388 7.05 -19.48 0.30
C THR A 388 5.81 -19.73 1.13
N MET A 389 4.70 -19.16 0.72
CA MET A 389 3.37 -19.41 1.27
C MET A 389 2.58 -20.30 0.32
N ALA A 390 1.87 -21.31 0.84
CA ALA A 390 0.95 -22.12 0.05
C ALA A 390 -0.22 -22.59 0.92
N GLY A 391 -1.46 -22.37 0.45
CA GLY A 391 -2.64 -22.60 1.27
C GLY A 391 -2.56 -21.78 2.57
N ASN A 392 -2.80 -22.42 3.71
CA ASN A 392 -2.74 -21.77 5.04
C ASN A 392 -1.36 -21.86 5.71
N ASN A 393 -0.31 -22.24 4.98
CA ASN A 393 0.99 -22.48 5.60
C ASN A 393 2.10 -21.66 4.95
N LEU A 394 3.05 -21.23 5.80
CA LEU A 394 4.36 -20.76 5.43
C LEU A 394 5.32 -21.96 5.41
N TYR A 395 6.11 -22.09 4.37
CA TYR A 395 7.04 -23.19 4.15
C TYR A 395 8.48 -22.70 4.05
N LYS A 396 9.37 -23.47 4.62
CA LYS A 396 10.81 -23.38 4.46
C LYS A 396 11.29 -24.64 3.75
N LEU A 397 11.83 -24.48 2.53
CA LEU A 397 12.19 -25.56 1.62
C LEU A 397 13.69 -25.61 1.42
N SER A 398 14.22 -26.82 1.31
CA SER A 398 15.62 -27.08 0.98
C SER A 398 15.97 -26.61 -0.43
N LYS A 399 17.05 -25.85 -0.59
CA LYS A 399 17.59 -25.47 -1.91
C LYS A 399 18.18 -26.67 -2.67
N VAL A 400 18.49 -27.76 -1.98
CA VAL A 400 19.13 -28.94 -2.58
C VAL A 400 18.13 -29.74 -3.41
N ASP A 401 16.95 -30.03 -2.86
CA ASP A 401 15.98 -30.97 -3.42
C ASP A 401 14.52 -30.55 -3.26
N GLY A 402 14.26 -29.37 -2.70
CA GLY A 402 12.91 -28.81 -2.52
C GLY A 402 12.09 -29.43 -1.39
N HIS A 403 12.62 -30.36 -0.59
CA HIS A 403 11.84 -30.94 0.52
C HIS A 403 11.50 -29.89 1.59
N THR A 404 10.38 -30.07 2.28
CA THR A 404 9.98 -29.16 3.36
C THR A 404 10.84 -29.38 4.60
N ILE A 405 11.69 -28.43 4.92
CA ILE A 405 12.48 -28.40 6.17
C ILE A 405 11.56 -28.10 7.35
N LYS A 406 10.71 -27.07 7.19
CA LYS A 406 9.78 -26.62 8.24
C LYS A 406 8.54 -25.98 7.62
N LYS A 407 7.43 -26.01 8.35
CA LYS A 407 6.21 -25.28 8.00
C LYS A 407 5.54 -24.71 9.25
N ALA A 408 4.81 -23.59 9.09
CA ALA A 408 4.00 -22.99 10.12
C ALA A 408 2.63 -22.62 9.57
N THR A 409 1.59 -22.68 10.41
CA THR A 409 0.25 -22.26 10.03
C THR A 409 0.12 -20.75 10.15
N MET A 410 -0.41 -20.10 9.11
CA MET A 410 -0.65 -18.67 9.05
C MET A 410 -2.06 -18.32 9.54
N ALA A 411 -2.26 -17.08 10.00
CA ALA A 411 -3.55 -16.56 10.41
C ALA A 411 -4.58 -16.45 9.27
N GLY A 412 -4.15 -16.50 8.03
CA GLY A 412 -4.97 -16.46 6.82
C GLY A 412 -4.23 -17.03 5.62
N LYS A 413 -4.88 -17.03 4.46
CA LYS A 413 -4.25 -17.40 3.17
C LYS A 413 -3.63 -16.18 2.49
N PRO A 414 -2.56 -16.34 1.69
CA PRO A 414 -2.11 -15.28 0.79
C PRO A 414 -3.14 -15.05 -0.32
N SER A 415 -3.14 -13.85 -0.89
CA SER A 415 -3.94 -13.55 -2.08
C SER A 415 -3.21 -14.01 -3.33
N PHE A 416 -3.81 -14.90 -4.12
CA PHE A 416 -3.34 -15.35 -5.43
C PHE A 416 -1.86 -15.79 -5.55
N GLY A 417 -1.09 -15.75 -4.46
CA GLY A 417 0.32 -16.12 -4.46
C GLY A 417 1.25 -15.25 -5.32
N TYR A 418 0.91 -13.98 -5.56
CA TYR A 418 1.75 -13.04 -6.32
C TYR A 418 2.74 -12.27 -5.47
N THR A 419 2.37 -11.98 -4.24
CA THR A 419 3.23 -11.27 -3.31
C THR A 419 4.05 -12.26 -2.51
N PRO A 420 5.38 -12.11 -2.48
CA PRO A 420 6.22 -12.94 -1.62
C PRO A 420 6.11 -12.52 -0.16
N PRO A 421 6.54 -13.36 0.77
CA PRO A 421 6.98 -12.92 2.09
C PRO A 421 8.19 -11.98 1.95
N ILE A 422 8.57 -11.29 3.03
CA ILE A 422 9.87 -10.61 3.12
C ILE A 422 10.66 -11.11 4.31
N TYR A 423 11.97 -10.97 4.24
CA TYR A 423 12.88 -11.12 5.38
C TYR A 423 13.32 -9.74 5.88
N ALA A 424 13.17 -9.51 7.19
CA ALA A 424 13.66 -8.31 7.86
C ALA A 424 14.00 -8.61 9.33
N GLU A 425 15.20 -8.26 9.78
CA GLU A 425 15.65 -8.32 11.17
C GLU A 425 15.35 -9.65 11.89
N GLY A 426 15.59 -10.77 11.24
CA GLY A 426 15.34 -12.13 11.79
C GLY A 426 13.88 -12.58 11.68
N MET A 427 13.02 -11.83 11.00
CA MET A 427 11.62 -12.14 10.79
C MET A 427 11.31 -12.48 9.34
N ILE A 428 10.37 -13.40 9.13
CA ILE A 428 9.65 -13.58 7.86
C ILE A 428 8.28 -12.94 8.04
N ILE A 429 7.96 -11.95 7.20
CA ILE A 429 6.70 -11.22 7.28
C ILE A 429 5.87 -11.53 6.04
N VAL A 430 4.62 -11.93 6.26
CA VAL A 430 3.72 -12.45 5.22
C VAL A 430 2.48 -11.59 5.04
N PRO A 431 2.12 -11.24 3.77
CA PRO A 431 0.86 -10.56 3.45
C PRO A 431 -0.27 -11.58 3.31
N LEU A 432 -1.43 -11.32 3.91
CA LEU A 432 -2.54 -12.26 3.99
C LEU A 432 -3.87 -11.63 3.56
N ASN A 433 -4.81 -12.47 3.16
CA ASN A 433 -6.21 -12.11 3.00
C ASN A 433 -6.87 -11.75 4.34
N GLY A 434 -7.97 -11.05 4.28
CA GLY A 434 -8.67 -10.56 5.47
C GLY A 434 -8.07 -9.28 6.03
N GLY A 435 -7.25 -8.58 5.23
CA GLY A 435 -6.59 -7.34 5.66
C GLY A 435 -5.49 -7.55 6.70
N LEU A 436 -4.82 -8.69 6.67
CA LEU A 436 -3.85 -9.09 7.70
C LEU A 436 -2.42 -9.11 7.18
N VAL A 437 -1.49 -8.91 8.11
CA VAL A 437 -0.05 -9.15 7.96
C VAL A 437 0.41 -9.93 9.19
N GLN A 438 1.30 -10.90 9.01
CA GLN A 438 1.79 -11.72 10.13
C GLN A 438 3.29 -11.87 10.05
N ALA A 439 3.97 -11.90 11.21
CA ALA A 439 5.40 -12.13 11.32
C ALA A 439 5.70 -13.47 12.01
N PHE A 440 6.79 -14.07 11.56
CA PHE A 440 7.35 -15.32 12.07
C PHE A 440 8.84 -15.15 12.29
N SER A 441 9.43 -15.87 13.22
CA SER A 441 10.88 -16.02 13.32
C SER A 441 11.43 -16.66 12.05
N ALA A 442 12.42 -16.05 11.40
CA ALA A 442 13.04 -16.62 10.20
C ALA A 442 13.71 -17.97 10.45
N LYS A 443 14.27 -18.16 11.65
CA LYS A 443 14.95 -19.39 12.03
C LYS A 443 13.98 -20.51 12.38
N THR A 444 12.99 -20.20 13.21
CA THR A 444 12.13 -21.24 13.80
C THR A 444 10.75 -21.33 13.17
N LEU A 445 10.32 -20.36 12.36
CA LEU A 445 8.96 -20.18 11.87
C LEU A 445 7.89 -20.11 12.98
N GLU A 446 8.28 -19.81 14.21
CA GLU A 446 7.32 -19.51 15.27
C GLU A 446 6.63 -18.18 15.00
N PRO A 447 5.30 -18.09 15.16
CA PRO A 447 4.60 -16.84 14.96
C PRO A 447 4.96 -15.85 16.06
N LEU A 448 5.14 -14.57 15.69
CA LEU A 448 5.49 -13.48 16.59
C LEU A 448 4.28 -12.58 16.83
N TRP A 449 3.78 -11.96 15.78
CA TRP A 449 2.64 -11.06 15.87
C TRP A 449 1.75 -11.16 14.63
N THR A 450 0.49 -10.73 14.76
CA THR A 450 -0.47 -10.58 13.66
C THR A 450 -1.03 -9.16 13.72
N SER A 451 -1.16 -8.49 12.56
CA SER A 451 -1.67 -7.12 12.51
C SER A 451 -3.14 -7.01 12.93
N GLU A 452 -3.56 -5.79 13.32
CA GLU A 452 -4.97 -5.44 13.26
C GLU A 452 -5.51 -5.64 11.85
N GLN A 453 -6.81 -5.86 11.71
CA GLN A 453 -7.46 -5.94 10.42
C GLN A 453 -7.46 -4.58 9.73
N ILE A 454 -6.90 -4.51 8.51
CA ILE A 454 -6.92 -3.33 7.67
C ILE A 454 -8.06 -3.45 6.66
N GLY A 455 -8.99 -2.49 6.67
CA GLY A 455 -10.20 -2.55 5.85
C GLY A 455 -11.20 -3.58 6.38
N SER A 456 -11.80 -4.34 5.50
CA SER A 456 -12.79 -5.38 5.82
C SER A 456 -12.21 -6.79 5.76
N SER A 457 -13.01 -7.79 6.12
CA SER A 457 -12.62 -9.21 5.98
C SER A 457 -12.44 -9.66 4.51
N SER A 458 -12.89 -8.86 3.54
CA SER A 458 -12.63 -9.08 2.10
C SER A 458 -11.40 -8.34 1.59
N SER A 459 -10.76 -7.55 2.41
CA SER A 459 -9.53 -6.83 2.08
C SER A 459 -8.37 -7.80 1.83
N GLN A 460 -7.57 -7.54 0.80
CA GLN A 460 -6.48 -8.40 0.37
C GLN A 460 -5.16 -7.62 0.42
N ALA A 461 -4.13 -8.17 1.05
CA ALA A 461 -2.78 -7.63 1.03
C ALA A 461 -2.09 -8.03 -0.28
N LEU A 462 -2.32 -7.28 -1.36
CA LEU A 462 -1.83 -7.61 -2.71
C LEU A 462 -0.57 -6.87 -3.12
N SER A 463 -0.18 -5.81 -2.43
CA SER A 463 1.07 -5.11 -2.70
C SER A 463 2.26 -5.84 -2.11
N PRO A 464 3.40 -5.94 -2.82
CA PRO A 464 4.66 -6.34 -2.21
C PRO A 464 4.99 -5.48 -1.00
N ILE A 465 5.44 -6.11 0.08
CA ILE A 465 5.84 -5.43 1.30
C ILE A 465 7.19 -4.75 1.05
N ALA A 466 7.29 -3.45 1.36
CA ALA A 466 8.54 -2.73 1.44
C ALA A 466 8.96 -2.58 2.92
N TYR A 467 10.25 -2.61 3.19
CA TYR A 467 10.83 -2.47 4.53
C TYR A 467 11.83 -1.32 4.57
N SER A 468 11.81 -0.52 5.62
CA SER A 468 12.86 0.47 5.93
C SER A 468 12.85 0.84 7.41
N ASP A 469 14.03 0.85 8.04
CA ASP A 469 14.26 1.39 9.37
C ASP A 469 13.30 0.87 10.46
N GLY A 470 13.04 -0.44 10.47
CA GLY A 470 12.15 -1.09 11.45
C GLY A 470 10.66 -0.96 11.16
N TYR A 471 10.29 -0.50 9.97
CA TYR A 471 8.91 -0.39 9.54
C TYR A 471 8.66 -1.09 8.21
N ILE A 472 7.48 -1.66 8.07
CA ILE A 472 6.97 -2.20 6.81
C ILE A 472 5.85 -1.33 6.27
N TYR A 473 5.75 -1.30 4.95
CA TYR A 473 4.80 -0.53 4.18
C TYR A 473 4.15 -1.41 3.13
N LEU A 474 2.82 -1.46 3.09
CA LEU A 474 2.11 -2.24 2.08
C LEU A 474 0.71 -1.69 1.83
N GLY A 475 0.21 -1.96 0.63
CA GLY A 475 -1.12 -1.61 0.21
C GLY A 475 -2.10 -2.78 0.27
N PHE A 476 -3.37 -2.44 0.50
CA PHE A 476 -4.49 -3.38 0.48
C PHE A 476 -5.44 -3.04 -0.67
N TRP A 477 -6.21 -4.01 -1.07
CA TRP A 477 -7.19 -3.86 -2.13
C TRP A 477 -8.46 -4.63 -1.77
N GLU A 478 -9.64 -4.09 -2.11
CA GLU A 478 -10.92 -4.74 -1.85
C GLU A 478 -11.71 -4.94 -3.15
N SER A 479 -11.75 -3.91 -3.98
CA SER A 479 -12.26 -3.95 -5.35
C SER A 479 -11.83 -2.69 -6.11
N GLU A 480 -11.94 -2.70 -7.42
CA GLU A 480 -11.54 -1.58 -8.28
C GLU A 480 -12.26 -0.26 -7.98
N THR A 481 -13.41 -0.28 -7.28
CA THR A 481 -14.23 0.92 -7.01
C THR A 481 -14.40 1.27 -5.54
N LYS A 482 -13.86 0.44 -4.64
CA LYS A 482 -13.94 0.67 -3.19
C LYS A 482 -12.69 1.36 -2.66
N ASP A 483 -12.87 2.02 -1.53
CA ASP A 483 -11.75 2.55 -0.77
C ASP A 483 -10.95 1.41 -0.13
N ALA A 484 -9.63 1.51 -0.19
CA ALA A 484 -8.72 0.63 0.54
C ALA A 484 -7.53 1.41 1.09
N GLN A 485 -6.78 0.80 2.00
CA GLN A 485 -5.72 1.47 2.73
C GLN A 485 -4.32 1.02 2.28
N PHE A 486 -3.39 1.96 2.35
CA PHE A 486 -1.96 1.71 2.45
C PHE A 486 -1.55 1.91 3.89
N ALA A 487 -0.81 0.98 4.50
CA ALA A 487 -0.53 0.98 5.92
C ALA A 487 0.97 0.84 6.22
N CYS A 488 1.38 1.42 7.34
CA CYS A 488 2.71 1.29 7.92
C CYS A 488 2.61 0.58 9.26
N PHE A 489 3.50 -0.37 9.51
CA PHE A 489 3.61 -1.08 10.79
C PHE A 489 5.05 -1.09 11.27
N SER A 490 5.26 -0.89 12.58
CA SER A 490 6.52 -1.24 13.22
C SER A 490 6.67 -2.76 13.27
N ILE A 491 7.84 -3.30 12.95
CA ILE A 491 8.08 -4.74 13.04
C ILE A 491 8.46 -5.22 14.44
N THR A 492 8.58 -4.32 15.42
CA THR A 492 8.98 -4.66 16.79
C THR A 492 8.14 -5.83 17.33
N ASP A 493 8.78 -6.88 17.82
CA ASP A 493 8.16 -7.87 18.67
C ASP A 493 8.05 -7.27 20.08
N GLU A 494 6.83 -6.87 20.48
CA GLU A 494 6.61 -6.04 21.68
C GLU A 494 6.61 -6.87 22.95
N ASP A 495 6.24 -8.14 22.86
CA ASP A 495 6.23 -9.08 23.97
C ASP A 495 6.76 -10.46 23.51
N THR A 496 8.05 -10.64 23.60
CA THR A 496 8.76 -11.87 23.17
C THR A 496 8.32 -13.14 23.90
N THR A 497 7.46 -13.03 24.92
CA THR A 497 6.85 -14.18 25.62
C THR A 497 5.54 -14.63 24.99
N LYS A 498 4.96 -13.85 24.09
CA LYS A 498 3.72 -14.13 23.37
C LYS A 498 3.98 -14.51 21.92
N THR A 499 3.18 -15.40 21.45
CA THR A 499 3.04 -15.72 20.02
C THR A 499 1.70 -15.15 19.53
N ASN A 500 1.67 -14.38 18.44
CA ASN A 500 0.44 -13.75 17.90
C ASN A 500 -0.12 -12.57 18.71
N GLU A 501 0.73 -11.70 19.23
CA GLU A 501 0.26 -10.40 19.70
C GLU A 501 -0.35 -9.57 18.55
N THR A 502 -1.24 -8.63 18.87
CA THR A 502 -1.85 -7.76 17.86
C THR A 502 -0.95 -6.56 17.55
N LYS A 503 -0.50 -6.45 16.30
CA LYS A 503 0.28 -5.31 15.81
C LYS A 503 -0.63 -4.23 15.24
N TYR A 504 -0.59 -3.02 15.81
CA TYR A 504 -1.35 -1.88 15.32
C TYR A 504 -0.58 -1.12 14.24
N ALA A 505 -1.28 -0.68 13.19
CA ALA A 505 -0.68 0.19 12.19
C ALA A 505 -0.21 1.50 12.83
N SER A 506 0.96 1.98 12.43
CA SER A 506 1.45 3.29 12.84
C SER A 506 0.65 4.41 12.18
N TRP A 507 0.35 4.25 10.88
CA TRP A 507 -0.54 5.12 10.14
C TRP A 507 -1.20 4.38 8.98
N LYS A 508 -2.27 4.96 8.43
CA LYS A 508 -3.00 4.46 7.27
C LYS A 508 -3.31 5.61 6.32
N PHE A 509 -3.18 5.35 5.02
CA PHE A 509 -3.57 6.25 3.95
C PHE A 509 -4.65 5.58 3.11
N THR A 510 -5.79 6.24 2.91
CA THR A 510 -6.97 5.66 2.23
C THR A 510 -7.10 6.23 0.82
N GLN A 511 -7.33 5.36 -0.16
CA GLN A 511 -7.54 5.76 -1.55
C GLN A 511 -8.60 4.87 -2.21
N LYS A 512 -9.46 5.48 -3.02
CA LYS A 512 -10.44 4.78 -3.86
C LYS A 512 -9.71 3.95 -4.92
N GLY A 513 -10.19 2.73 -5.21
CA GLY A 513 -9.54 1.77 -6.08
C GLY A 513 -8.44 0.96 -5.38
N GLY A 514 -7.82 1.49 -4.33
CA GLY A 514 -6.83 0.82 -3.52
C GLY A 514 -5.51 0.53 -4.25
N PHE A 515 -4.79 -0.50 -3.78
CA PHE A 515 -3.40 -0.77 -4.13
C PHE A 515 -3.23 -2.21 -4.64
N TYR A 516 -3.53 -2.43 -5.92
CA TYR A 516 -3.45 -3.76 -6.54
C TYR A 516 -2.07 -3.99 -7.15
N TRP A 517 -1.26 -4.90 -6.61
CA TRP A 517 0.12 -5.22 -7.00
C TRP A 517 1.12 -4.05 -6.96
N ALA A 518 0.68 -2.87 -6.59
CA ALA A 518 1.49 -1.67 -6.53
C ALA A 518 2.48 -1.72 -5.36
N GLY A 519 3.67 -2.25 -5.60
CA GLY A 519 4.77 -2.23 -4.62
C GLY A 519 5.35 -0.83 -4.47
N ALA A 520 5.60 -0.43 -3.22
CA ALA A 520 6.17 0.88 -2.95
C ALA A 520 7.69 0.91 -3.10
N TYR A 521 8.23 2.09 -3.42
CA TYR A 521 9.62 2.45 -3.19
C TYR A 521 9.73 3.27 -1.89
N VAL A 522 10.62 2.89 -1.00
CA VAL A 522 10.86 3.61 0.25
C VAL A 522 12.28 4.18 0.24
N GLY A 523 12.39 5.49 0.24
CA GLY A 523 13.68 6.16 0.18
C GLY A 523 13.68 7.52 0.88
N GLY A 524 14.78 7.86 1.55
CA GLY A 524 14.88 9.11 2.29
C GLY A 524 13.77 9.23 3.34
N SER A 525 12.95 10.28 3.24
CA SER A 525 11.84 10.56 4.16
C SER A 525 10.46 10.12 3.63
N THR A 526 10.38 9.47 2.46
CA THR A 526 9.10 9.22 1.78
C THR A 526 8.93 7.78 1.31
N VAL A 527 7.67 7.44 1.09
CA VAL A 527 7.20 6.20 0.45
C VAL A 527 6.50 6.61 -0.84
N VAL A 528 6.91 6.07 -1.98
CA VAL A 528 6.27 6.32 -3.28
C VAL A 528 5.45 5.10 -3.68
N VAL A 529 4.16 5.29 -3.93
CA VAL A 529 3.22 4.21 -4.27
C VAL A 529 2.17 4.68 -5.27
N GLY A 530 1.73 3.80 -6.15
CA GLY A 530 0.64 4.06 -7.08
C GLY A 530 -0.66 3.37 -6.69
N THR A 531 -1.76 3.73 -7.35
CA THR A 531 -3.12 3.26 -7.07
C THR A 531 -3.83 2.81 -8.34
N ASP A 532 -4.90 2.02 -8.16
CA ASP A 532 -5.92 1.85 -9.21
C ASP A 532 -6.67 3.18 -9.43
N ASP A 533 -7.34 3.30 -10.59
CA ASP A 533 -8.07 4.52 -10.98
C ASP A 533 -9.42 4.69 -10.24
N GLY A 534 -9.92 3.64 -9.59
CA GLY A 534 -11.13 3.69 -8.78
C GLY A 534 -12.44 3.74 -9.56
N ASP A 535 -12.43 3.56 -10.88
CA ASP A 535 -13.65 3.61 -11.71
C ASP A 535 -14.08 2.26 -12.30
N GLY A 536 -13.27 1.22 -12.12
CA GLY A 536 -13.52 -0.13 -12.63
C GLY A 536 -13.17 -0.33 -14.10
N GLY A 537 -12.53 0.68 -14.70
CA GLY A 537 -11.97 0.64 -16.05
C GLY A 537 -10.48 0.28 -16.05
N SER A 538 -9.79 0.58 -17.13
CA SER A 538 -8.34 0.44 -17.24
C SER A 538 -7.65 1.69 -17.79
N GLU A 539 -8.41 2.73 -18.11
CA GLU A 539 -7.94 3.97 -18.73
C GLU A 539 -8.40 5.23 -17.97
N GLY A 540 -8.95 5.07 -16.76
CA GLY A 540 -9.29 6.17 -15.86
C GLY A 540 -8.04 6.90 -15.33
N THR A 541 -8.22 7.71 -14.30
CA THR A 541 -7.14 8.47 -13.68
C THR A 541 -6.63 7.74 -12.43
N GLY A 542 -5.53 7.03 -12.55
CA GLY A 542 -4.76 6.51 -11.41
C GLY A 542 -3.86 7.59 -10.82
N HIS A 543 -3.31 7.33 -9.65
CA HIS A 543 -2.45 8.29 -8.97
C HIS A 543 -1.14 7.63 -8.52
N VAL A 544 -0.07 8.43 -8.49
CA VAL A 544 1.16 8.07 -7.79
C VAL A 544 1.42 9.10 -6.71
N TYR A 545 1.50 8.63 -5.49
CA TYR A 545 1.71 9.45 -4.29
C TYR A 545 3.13 9.29 -3.77
N SER A 546 3.68 10.39 -3.28
CA SER A 546 4.80 10.41 -2.36
C SER A 546 4.26 10.72 -0.97
N LEU A 547 4.35 9.77 -0.05
CA LEU A 547 3.85 9.89 1.31
C LEU A 547 5.02 10.07 2.28
N ASN A 548 4.83 10.87 3.32
CA ASN A 548 5.78 10.95 4.42
C ASN A 548 5.86 9.59 5.13
N LYS A 549 7.03 8.96 5.18
CA LYS A 549 7.17 7.61 5.72
C LYS A 549 6.84 7.47 7.21
N LYS A 550 6.87 8.59 7.98
CA LYS A 550 6.55 8.59 9.42
C LYS A 550 5.08 8.86 9.71
N THR A 551 4.39 9.68 8.89
CA THR A 551 3.02 10.12 9.19
C THR A 551 1.97 9.61 8.21
N GLY A 552 2.37 9.15 7.01
CA GLY A 552 1.44 8.80 5.95
C GLY A 552 0.85 10.00 5.20
N ASP A 553 1.22 11.22 5.56
CA ASP A 553 0.73 12.42 4.91
C ASP A 553 1.26 12.52 3.47
N VAL A 554 0.42 13.03 2.58
CA VAL A 554 0.79 13.26 1.18
C VAL A 554 1.82 14.40 1.10
N VAL A 555 3.01 14.10 0.60
CA VAL A 555 4.07 15.08 0.29
C VAL A 555 3.86 15.65 -1.10
N ASP A 556 3.57 14.79 -2.08
CA ASP A 556 3.29 15.17 -3.46
C ASP A 556 2.52 14.06 -4.18
N SER A 557 1.91 14.39 -5.33
CA SER A 557 1.22 13.40 -6.16
C SER A 557 1.22 13.78 -7.63
N ILE A 558 1.03 12.79 -8.49
CA ILE A 558 0.75 12.97 -9.92
C ILE A 558 -0.40 12.08 -10.35
N ASP A 559 -1.10 12.53 -11.37
CA ASP A 559 -2.11 11.75 -12.09
C ASP A 559 -1.45 10.99 -13.25
N VAL A 560 -1.88 9.75 -13.45
CA VAL A 560 -1.44 8.87 -14.53
C VAL A 560 -2.64 8.24 -15.22
N VAL A 561 -2.46 7.76 -16.44
CA VAL A 561 -3.55 7.10 -17.18
C VAL A 561 -3.60 5.63 -16.77
N GLY A 562 -4.75 5.23 -16.25
CA GLY A 562 -5.08 3.85 -15.88
C GLY A 562 -4.51 3.40 -14.54
N ASP A 563 -4.83 2.17 -14.17
CA ASP A 563 -4.38 1.52 -12.94
C ASP A 563 -2.86 1.41 -12.88
N GLN A 564 -2.26 1.89 -11.82
CA GLN A 564 -0.84 1.68 -11.55
C GLN A 564 -0.68 0.36 -10.79
N ARG A 565 -0.35 -0.72 -11.48
CA ARG A 565 -0.26 -2.11 -10.93
C ARG A 565 1.13 -2.72 -10.98
N SER A 566 2.16 -1.94 -11.18
CA SER A 566 3.56 -2.36 -11.04
C SER A 566 4.17 -1.82 -9.75
N SER A 567 5.26 -2.39 -9.28
CA SER A 567 6.05 -1.72 -8.24
C SER A 567 6.73 -0.48 -8.79
N ILE A 568 6.98 0.50 -7.92
CA ILE A 568 7.80 1.66 -8.27
C ILE A 568 9.27 1.23 -8.25
N ALA A 569 9.91 1.21 -9.40
CA ALA A 569 11.35 0.98 -9.52
C ALA A 569 12.11 2.32 -9.41
N TYR A 570 13.22 2.34 -8.68
CA TYR A 570 14.03 3.56 -8.51
C TYR A 570 15.45 3.33 -9.03
N ASP A 571 15.84 4.10 -10.03
CA ASP A 571 17.21 4.09 -10.55
C ASP A 571 18.07 5.13 -9.81
N LYS A 572 18.97 4.65 -8.97
CA LYS A 572 19.89 5.51 -8.19
C LYS A 572 20.78 6.36 -9.08
N ALA A 573 21.19 5.86 -10.26
CA ALA A 573 22.10 6.56 -11.15
C ALA A 573 21.47 7.83 -11.74
N SER A 574 20.20 7.78 -12.11
CA SER A 574 19.47 8.93 -12.68
C SER A 574 18.64 9.71 -11.67
N GLY A 575 18.38 9.13 -10.48
CA GLY A 575 17.47 9.67 -9.46
C GLY A 575 16.00 9.63 -9.89
N LYS A 576 15.65 8.75 -10.83
CA LYS A 576 14.31 8.62 -11.40
C LYS A 576 13.56 7.40 -10.86
N ILE A 577 12.27 7.55 -10.69
CA ILE A 577 11.33 6.44 -10.56
C ILE A 577 10.84 6.01 -11.93
N PHE A 578 10.53 4.71 -12.06
CA PHE A 578 9.95 4.08 -13.24
C PHE A 578 8.80 3.18 -12.82
N PHE A 579 7.71 3.20 -13.57
CA PHE A 579 6.57 2.32 -13.31
C PHE A 579 5.70 2.18 -14.58
N THR A 580 4.91 1.10 -14.64
CA THR A 580 3.95 0.87 -15.73
C THR A 580 2.52 1.02 -15.23
N THR A 581 1.60 1.29 -16.14
CA THR A 581 0.16 1.26 -15.88
C THR A 581 -0.54 0.23 -16.75
N LYS A 582 -1.63 -0.33 -16.26
CA LYS A 582 -2.46 -1.31 -16.98
C LYS A 582 -2.99 -0.77 -18.31
N ALA A 583 -3.12 0.55 -18.45
CA ALA A 583 -3.43 1.21 -19.71
C ALA A 583 -2.37 1.08 -20.80
N GLY A 584 -1.22 0.47 -20.51
CA GLY A 584 -0.15 0.20 -21.48
C GLY A 584 0.94 1.27 -21.56
N TYR A 585 1.14 2.06 -20.53
CA TYR A 585 2.18 3.10 -20.51
C TYR A 585 3.30 2.77 -19.53
N LEU A 586 4.53 3.09 -19.94
CA LEU A 586 5.68 3.25 -19.04
C LEU A 586 5.85 4.73 -18.72
N TYR A 587 6.10 5.03 -17.46
CA TYR A 587 6.38 6.38 -16.97
C TYR A 587 7.76 6.44 -16.33
N SER A 588 8.42 7.59 -16.44
CA SER A 588 9.59 7.92 -15.62
C SER A 588 9.52 9.36 -15.14
N MET A 589 10.05 9.61 -13.94
CA MET A 589 10.06 10.94 -13.34
C MET A 589 11.16 11.01 -12.28
N LYS A 590 11.80 12.16 -12.14
CA LYS A 590 12.80 12.39 -11.10
C LYS A 590 12.13 12.57 -9.74
N LEU A 591 12.67 11.89 -8.74
CA LEU A 591 12.31 12.06 -7.33
C LEU A 591 13.36 12.94 -6.66
N ASN A 592 12.91 14.07 -6.10
CA ASN A 592 13.78 14.98 -5.36
C ASN A 592 14.11 14.43 -3.97
N SER A 593 15.23 14.83 -3.39
CA SER A 593 15.68 14.38 -2.07
C SER A 593 14.72 14.70 -0.92
N ASN A 594 13.86 15.72 -1.08
CA ASN A 594 12.79 16.06 -0.14
C ASN A 594 11.51 15.25 -0.36
N GLY A 595 11.49 14.32 -1.31
CA GLY A 595 10.35 13.46 -1.63
C GLY A 595 9.34 14.06 -2.61
N THR A 596 9.51 15.28 -3.10
CA THR A 596 8.64 15.85 -4.13
C THR A 596 9.02 15.32 -5.52
N PHE A 597 8.07 15.32 -6.43
CA PHE A 597 8.28 14.96 -7.84
C PHE A 597 8.76 16.16 -8.67
N ASP A 598 9.80 15.98 -9.45
CA ASP A 598 10.12 16.94 -10.52
C ASP A 598 9.20 16.70 -11.72
N LYS A 599 8.03 17.34 -11.69
CA LYS A 599 6.97 17.17 -12.71
C LYS A 599 7.41 17.61 -14.11
N SER A 600 8.45 18.46 -14.19
CA SER A 600 9.03 18.86 -15.48
C SER A 600 9.83 17.74 -16.16
N SER A 601 10.27 16.77 -15.38
CA SER A 601 11.02 15.59 -15.84
C SER A 601 10.13 14.39 -16.18
N LEU A 602 8.79 14.52 -16.05
CA LEU A 602 7.84 13.45 -16.35
C LEU A 602 7.89 13.07 -17.82
N VAL A 603 8.21 11.81 -18.10
CA VAL A 603 8.17 11.23 -19.43
C VAL A 603 7.19 10.05 -19.42
N ARG A 604 6.41 9.93 -20.47
CA ARG A 604 5.49 8.81 -20.74
C ARG A 604 5.83 8.18 -22.09
N SER A 605 5.88 6.86 -22.13
CA SER A 605 6.12 6.11 -23.38
C SER A 605 4.92 6.21 -24.34
N GLU A 606 5.10 5.72 -25.55
CA GLU A 606 4.00 5.36 -26.45
C GLU A 606 3.16 4.25 -25.80
N LYS A 607 1.86 4.22 -26.14
CA LYS A 607 0.91 3.25 -25.60
C LYS A 607 1.21 1.85 -26.14
N GLN A 608 1.34 0.89 -25.23
CA GLN A 608 1.35 -0.55 -25.50
C GLN A 608 -0.05 -1.15 -25.25
N VAL A 609 -0.19 -2.46 -25.30
CA VAL A 609 -1.48 -3.13 -25.10
C VAL A 609 -1.90 -3.08 -23.64
N GLN A 610 -1.14 -3.71 -22.76
CA GLN A 610 -1.35 -3.72 -21.30
C GLN A 610 -0.01 -3.98 -20.63
N CYS A 611 0.25 -3.28 -19.52
CA CYS A 611 1.48 -3.44 -18.73
C CYS A 611 1.15 -3.54 -17.24
N THR A 612 1.66 -4.58 -16.58
CA THR A 612 1.60 -4.75 -15.12
C THR A 612 2.96 -5.16 -14.54
N SER A 613 3.92 -5.44 -15.41
CA SER A 613 5.30 -5.78 -15.08
C SER A 613 6.01 -4.59 -14.44
N THR A 614 6.70 -4.81 -13.32
CA THR A 614 7.61 -3.80 -12.75
C THR A 614 8.78 -3.60 -13.71
N PRO A 615 9.06 -2.38 -14.15
CA PRO A 615 10.17 -2.13 -15.05
C PRO A 615 11.50 -2.35 -14.34
N LEU A 616 12.49 -2.84 -15.07
CA LEU A 616 13.86 -3.02 -14.65
C LEU A 616 14.74 -2.04 -15.43
N VAL A 617 15.58 -1.29 -14.75
CA VAL A 617 16.46 -0.28 -15.36
C VAL A 617 17.91 -0.70 -15.18
N HIS A 618 18.67 -0.75 -16.27
CA HIS A 618 20.10 -1.03 -16.25
C HIS A 618 20.80 -0.36 -17.42
N ASN A 619 21.91 0.31 -17.16
CA ASN A 619 22.78 0.95 -18.17
C ASN A 619 22.04 1.78 -19.23
N GLY A 620 21.10 2.64 -18.77
CA GLY A 620 20.34 3.52 -19.66
C GLY A 620 19.24 2.83 -20.47
N ARG A 621 18.91 1.57 -20.17
CA ARG A 621 17.83 0.81 -20.78
C ARG A 621 16.77 0.44 -19.74
N VAL A 622 15.52 0.35 -20.19
CA VAL A 622 14.38 -0.10 -19.38
C VAL A 622 13.77 -1.33 -20.03
N TYR A 623 13.58 -2.38 -19.24
CA TYR A 623 13.00 -3.65 -19.66
C TYR A 623 11.65 -3.85 -18.97
N TYR A 624 10.56 -4.06 -19.74
CA TYR A 624 9.25 -4.32 -19.18
C TYR A 624 8.38 -5.15 -20.11
N GLY A 625 7.44 -5.88 -19.53
CA GLY A 625 6.52 -6.76 -20.24
C GLY A 625 5.24 -6.07 -20.68
N THR A 626 4.72 -6.42 -21.85
CA THR A 626 3.42 -6.01 -22.36
C THR A 626 2.72 -7.15 -23.08
N GLY A 627 1.39 -7.19 -23.06
CA GLY A 627 0.61 -8.24 -23.72
C GLY A 627 -0.81 -8.34 -23.20
N VAL A 628 -1.49 -9.39 -23.62
CA VAL A 628 -2.81 -9.79 -23.11
C VAL A 628 -2.88 -11.30 -22.94
N LEU A 629 -3.62 -11.76 -21.97
CA LEU A 629 -3.86 -13.19 -21.76
C LEU A 629 -4.50 -13.82 -23.00
N ASN A 630 -3.93 -14.94 -23.47
CA ASN A 630 -4.33 -15.64 -24.71
C ASN A 630 -4.20 -14.79 -26.00
N GLY A 631 -3.48 -13.69 -25.97
CA GLY A 631 -3.23 -12.78 -27.12
C GLY A 631 -1.77 -12.57 -27.44
N GLY A 632 -0.88 -13.29 -26.74
CA GLY A 632 0.55 -13.16 -26.87
C GLY A 632 1.12 -11.96 -26.10
N GLY A 633 2.43 -11.83 -26.12
CA GLY A 633 3.14 -10.78 -25.41
C GLY A 633 4.53 -10.53 -25.95
N LYS A 634 5.16 -9.51 -25.42
CA LYS A 634 6.52 -9.13 -25.76
C LYS A 634 7.20 -8.41 -24.60
N MET A 635 8.51 -8.51 -24.54
CA MET A 635 9.32 -7.59 -23.75
C MET A 635 9.65 -6.37 -24.59
N ILE A 636 9.57 -5.21 -23.97
CA ILE A 636 10.02 -3.94 -24.54
C ILE A 636 11.35 -3.59 -23.91
N VAL A 637 12.31 -3.21 -24.76
CA VAL A 637 13.55 -2.56 -24.34
C VAL A 637 13.48 -1.12 -24.82
N ALA A 638 13.46 -0.19 -23.86
CA ALA A 638 13.33 1.24 -24.12
C ALA A 638 14.54 2.02 -23.58
N ASP A 639 14.78 3.18 -24.15
CA ASP A 639 15.78 4.14 -23.67
C ASP A 639 15.30 4.77 -22.34
N ALA A 640 16.09 4.72 -21.28
CA ALA A 640 15.70 5.15 -19.93
C ALA A 640 15.52 6.69 -19.80
N THR A 641 16.00 7.46 -20.76
CA THR A 641 15.86 8.93 -20.75
C THR A 641 14.60 9.37 -21.46
N THR A 642 14.33 8.80 -22.64
CA THR A 642 13.25 9.23 -23.54
C THR A 642 12.04 8.32 -23.52
N LEU A 643 12.16 7.11 -22.94
CA LEU A 643 11.18 6.01 -22.94
C LEU A 643 10.77 5.55 -24.35
N LYS A 644 11.54 5.91 -25.38
CA LYS A 644 11.32 5.41 -26.73
C LYS A 644 11.76 3.95 -26.81
N THR A 645 10.95 3.14 -27.46
CA THR A 645 11.30 1.73 -27.74
C THR A 645 12.56 1.66 -28.59
N ILE A 646 13.57 0.94 -28.11
CA ILE A 646 14.77 0.60 -28.85
C ILE A 646 14.48 -0.62 -29.74
N TYR A 647 13.92 -1.67 -29.13
CA TYR A 647 13.45 -2.86 -29.83
C TYR A 647 12.44 -3.64 -28.99
N GLU A 648 11.77 -4.59 -29.63
CA GLU A 648 10.76 -5.46 -29.02
C GLU A 648 11.18 -6.92 -29.15
N VAL A 649 10.88 -7.74 -28.16
CA VAL A 649 11.18 -9.17 -28.14
C VAL A 649 9.87 -9.94 -28.02
N PRO A 650 9.33 -10.54 -29.10
CA PRO A 650 8.14 -11.38 -29.01
C PRO A 650 8.36 -12.58 -28.10
N LEU A 651 7.38 -12.90 -27.28
CA LEU A 651 7.34 -14.05 -26.39
C LEU A 651 6.14 -14.94 -26.70
N LYS A 652 6.15 -16.17 -26.22
CA LYS A 652 5.05 -17.13 -26.40
C LYS A 652 3.75 -16.69 -25.77
N GLY A 653 3.84 -15.91 -24.68
CA GLY A 653 2.67 -15.41 -23.96
C GLY A 653 2.94 -14.06 -23.29
N TYR A 654 1.94 -13.53 -22.59
CA TYR A 654 2.02 -12.24 -21.91
C TYR A 654 3.04 -12.27 -20.75
N PRO A 655 4.15 -11.52 -20.80
CA PRO A 655 5.10 -11.39 -19.70
C PRO A 655 4.54 -10.44 -18.62
N GLN A 656 3.59 -10.94 -17.87
CA GLN A 656 2.91 -10.21 -16.80
C GLN A 656 3.79 -10.08 -15.56
N ALA A 657 4.68 -11.03 -15.35
CA ALA A 657 5.69 -11.03 -14.32
C ALA A 657 6.77 -9.97 -14.54
N SER A 658 7.46 -9.60 -13.47
CA SER A 658 8.58 -8.68 -13.53
C SER A 658 9.88 -9.43 -13.86
N PRO A 659 10.75 -8.92 -14.78
CA PRO A 659 11.94 -9.62 -15.23
C PRO A 659 13.03 -9.65 -14.16
N LEU A 660 13.88 -10.70 -14.19
CA LEU A 660 15.15 -10.80 -13.47
C LEU A 660 16.28 -10.49 -14.45
N LEU A 661 17.30 -9.73 -14.03
CA LEU A 661 18.49 -9.46 -14.84
C LEU A 661 19.76 -9.93 -14.12
N SER A 662 20.61 -10.66 -14.85
CA SER A 662 21.95 -10.99 -14.39
C SER A 662 23.00 -10.12 -15.08
N THR A 663 23.83 -9.45 -14.28
CA THR A 663 24.99 -8.66 -14.70
C THR A 663 26.30 -9.45 -14.67
N ALA A 664 26.27 -10.72 -14.27
CA ALA A 664 27.48 -11.51 -14.04
C ALA A 664 28.41 -11.64 -15.27
N TYR A 665 27.83 -11.52 -16.45
CA TYR A 665 28.56 -11.64 -17.72
C TYR A 665 28.88 -10.29 -18.36
N GLU A 666 28.49 -9.19 -17.73
CA GLU A 666 28.64 -7.85 -18.32
C GLU A 666 30.10 -7.44 -18.47
N LYS A 667 30.91 -7.71 -17.44
CA LYS A 667 32.34 -7.39 -17.46
C LYS A 667 33.15 -8.29 -18.39
N SER A 668 32.83 -9.57 -18.46
CA SER A 668 33.56 -10.56 -19.26
C SER A 668 33.11 -10.63 -20.71
N GLU A 669 31.84 -10.45 -21.00
CA GLU A 669 31.23 -10.63 -22.32
C GLU A 669 30.59 -9.34 -22.88
N GLY A 670 30.47 -8.28 -22.08
CA GLY A 670 29.74 -7.06 -22.43
C GLY A 670 28.24 -7.26 -22.57
N LYS A 671 27.68 -8.30 -21.93
CA LYS A 671 26.30 -8.73 -22.07
C LYS A 671 25.61 -8.88 -20.72
N VAL A 672 24.28 -8.66 -20.74
CA VAL A 672 23.37 -8.99 -19.64
C VAL A 672 22.33 -10.00 -20.10
N TYR A 673 21.79 -10.77 -19.17
CA TYR A 673 20.78 -11.78 -19.44
C TYR A 673 19.52 -11.48 -18.64
N ILE A 674 18.37 -11.38 -19.34
CA ILE A 674 17.06 -11.04 -18.75
C ILE A 674 16.19 -12.29 -18.79
N TYR A 675 15.67 -12.69 -17.65
CA TYR A 675 14.80 -13.85 -17.46
C TYR A 675 13.39 -13.38 -17.21
N VAL A 676 12.42 -13.91 -17.96
CA VAL A 676 11.03 -13.53 -17.85
C VAL A 676 10.11 -14.74 -18.04
N THR A 677 9.18 -14.93 -17.12
CA THR A 677 8.09 -15.89 -17.26
C THR A 677 6.94 -15.28 -18.07
N TYR A 678 6.11 -16.12 -18.66
CA TYR A 678 4.97 -15.65 -19.45
C TYR A 678 3.69 -16.41 -19.10
N ASN A 679 2.57 -15.66 -19.09
CA ASN A 679 1.24 -16.15 -18.71
C ASN A 679 0.51 -16.78 -19.90
N GLU A 680 1.00 -17.94 -20.32
CA GLU A 680 0.48 -18.79 -21.40
C GLU A 680 1.03 -20.20 -21.21
N LEU A 681 0.35 -21.23 -21.73
CA LEU A 681 0.89 -22.59 -21.70
C LEU A 681 2.16 -22.70 -22.55
N PRO A 682 3.20 -23.37 -22.08
CA PRO A 682 3.31 -24.24 -20.89
C PRO A 682 3.67 -23.51 -19.59
N GLY A 683 3.72 -22.16 -19.54
CA GLY A 683 4.15 -21.39 -18.36
C GLY A 683 5.64 -21.50 -18.13
N GLY A 684 6.40 -21.26 -19.17
CA GLY A 684 7.86 -21.34 -19.17
C GLY A 684 8.54 -20.05 -18.79
N ILE A 685 9.85 -20.07 -18.93
CA ILE A 685 10.73 -18.93 -18.70
C ILE A 685 11.63 -18.72 -19.93
N ALA A 686 11.61 -17.51 -20.46
CA ALA A 686 12.49 -17.11 -21.56
C ALA A 686 13.74 -16.39 -21.03
N VAL A 687 14.84 -16.52 -21.74
CA VAL A 687 16.06 -15.74 -21.53
C VAL A 687 16.32 -14.85 -22.74
N ILE A 688 16.63 -13.58 -22.48
CA ILE A 688 16.92 -12.54 -23.47
C ILE A 688 18.35 -12.08 -23.25
N GLU A 689 19.18 -12.19 -24.28
CA GLU A 689 20.55 -11.65 -24.29
C GLU A 689 20.51 -10.22 -24.81
N ASP A 690 21.04 -9.26 -24.04
CA ASP A 690 21.16 -7.85 -24.44
C ASP A 690 22.56 -7.29 -24.15
N ALA A 691 22.94 -6.26 -24.94
CA ALA A 691 24.21 -5.57 -24.81
C ALA A 691 24.08 -4.08 -25.20
N PRO A 692 24.96 -3.20 -24.73
CA PRO A 692 25.01 -1.80 -25.14
C PRO A 692 25.04 -1.64 -26.66
N GLY A 693 24.20 -0.76 -27.21
CA GLY A 693 24.10 -0.50 -28.64
C GLY A 693 23.29 -1.52 -29.45
N GLN A 694 22.82 -2.59 -28.83
CA GLN A 694 22.00 -3.61 -29.48
C GLN A 694 20.60 -3.07 -29.82
N THR A 695 20.11 -3.37 -31.03
CA THR A 695 18.79 -2.94 -31.56
C THR A 695 17.84 -4.10 -31.82
N GLN A 696 18.26 -5.31 -31.56
CA GLN A 696 17.46 -6.53 -31.57
C GLN A 696 18.06 -7.54 -30.58
N ALA A 697 17.25 -8.31 -29.92
CA ALA A 697 17.72 -9.31 -28.96
C ALA A 697 17.72 -10.72 -29.54
N LYS A 698 18.59 -11.55 -28.97
CA LYS A 698 18.47 -12.99 -29.07
C LYS A 698 17.61 -13.47 -27.91
N VAL A 699 16.53 -14.17 -28.18
CA VAL A 699 15.63 -14.77 -27.22
C VAL A 699 15.57 -16.29 -27.42
N SER A 700 15.53 -17.01 -26.33
CA SER A 700 15.26 -18.46 -26.33
C SER A 700 14.48 -18.88 -25.10
N GLU A 701 13.78 -20.00 -25.18
CA GLU A 701 13.29 -20.68 -23.98
C GLU A 701 14.48 -21.13 -23.16
N LEU A 702 14.45 -20.87 -21.87
CA LEU A 702 15.52 -21.29 -20.97
C LEU A 702 15.37 -22.76 -20.59
N PHE A 703 14.11 -23.24 -20.49
CA PHE A 703 13.81 -24.54 -19.92
C PHE A 703 12.47 -25.08 -20.45
N ASP A 704 12.44 -26.37 -20.80
CA ASP A 704 11.21 -27.07 -21.19
C ASP A 704 10.45 -27.55 -19.97
N VAL A 705 9.28 -26.96 -19.71
CA VAL A 705 8.44 -27.30 -18.57
C VAL A 705 7.93 -28.74 -18.69
N PRO A 706 8.16 -29.62 -17.71
CA PRO A 706 7.66 -30.99 -17.73
C PRO A 706 6.13 -31.05 -17.95
N SER A 707 5.68 -31.99 -18.79
CA SER A 707 4.29 -32.07 -19.23
C SER A 707 3.27 -32.22 -18.09
N ASP A 708 3.69 -32.78 -16.95
CA ASP A 708 2.84 -33.02 -15.76
C ASP A 708 2.61 -31.76 -14.92
N ILE A 709 3.37 -30.67 -15.16
CA ILE A 709 3.25 -29.41 -14.42
C ILE A 709 3.10 -28.19 -15.32
N GLN A 710 2.80 -28.36 -16.60
CA GLN A 710 2.53 -27.25 -17.51
C GLN A 710 1.26 -26.53 -17.08
N GLN A 711 1.39 -25.20 -16.85
CA GLN A 711 0.27 -24.34 -16.47
C GLN A 711 0.66 -22.87 -16.71
N TYR A 712 -0.29 -21.95 -16.65
CA TYR A 712 -0.05 -20.51 -16.72
C TYR A 712 0.96 -20.04 -15.69
N CYS A 713 1.70 -18.97 -15.95
CA CYS A 713 2.71 -18.41 -15.03
C CYS A 713 2.71 -16.89 -15.04
N ILE A 714 2.50 -16.31 -13.87
CA ILE A 714 2.54 -14.85 -13.63
C ILE A 714 3.55 -14.49 -12.52
N ALA A 715 4.34 -15.46 -12.08
CA ALA A 715 5.29 -15.28 -11.00
C ALA A 715 6.63 -14.73 -11.50
N SER A 716 7.12 -13.70 -10.85
CA SER A 716 8.48 -13.18 -11.08
C SER A 716 9.53 -14.18 -10.62
N PRO A 717 10.56 -14.46 -11.42
CA PRO A 717 11.65 -15.35 -11.03
C PRO A 717 12.57 -14.68 -10.01
N ILE A 718 13.18 -15.50 -9.15
CA ILE A 718 14.26 -15.13 -8.23
C ILE A 718 15.51 -15.96 -8.53
N CYS A 719 16.65 -15.55 -7.96
CA CYS A 719 17.94 -16.23 -8.13
C CYS A 719 18.67 -16.33 -6.80
N ASP A 720 19.27 -17.48 -6.51
CA ASP A 720 20.17 -17.63 -5.36
C ASP A 720 21.64 -17.33 -5.74
N SER A 721 22.52 -17.35 -4.73
CA SER A 721 23.95 -17.13 -4.90
C SER A 721 24.67 -18.17 -5.78
N ASN A 722 24.04 -19.32 -6.03
CA ASN A 722 24.59 -20.39 -6.88
C ASN A 722 24.10 -20.28 -8.34
N GLY A 723 23.36 -19.23 -8.69
CA GLY A 723 22.80 -19.05 -10.03
C GLY A 723 21.59 -19.93 -10.31
N THR A 724 21.01 -20.59 -9.29
CA THR A 724 19.76 -21.32 -9.45
C THR A 724 18.61 -20.32 -9.58
N ILE A 725 17.85 -20.42 -10.65
CA ILE A 725 16.64 -19.62 -10.86
C ILE A 725 15.44 -20.39 -10.33
N TYR A 726 14.64 -19.72 -9.53
CA TYR A 726 13.39 -20.27 -8.99
C TYR A 726 12.21 -19.47 -9.49
N TYR A 727 11.18 -20.17 -9.92
CA TYR A 727 9.87 -19.58 -10.22
C TYR A 727 8.75 -20.58 -9.91
N LYS A 728 7.52 -20.14 -9.88
CA LYS A 728 6.35 -21.00 -9.71
C LYS A 728 5.37 -20.80 -10.85
N ASN A 729 4.55 -21.78 -11.15
CA ASN A 729 3.42 -21.64 -12.05
C ASN A 729 2.10 -22.04 -11.34
N ASP A 730 0.98 -21.96 -12.04
CA ASP A 730 -0.36 -22.23 -11.49
C ASP A 730 -0.66 -23.72 -11.30
N SER A 731 0.28 -24.61 -11.61
CA SER A 731 0.24 -26.03 -11.21
C SER A 731 0.54 -26.25 -9.72
N SER A 732 0.74 -25.18 -8.94
CA SER A 732 1.20 -25.20 -7.56
C SER A 732 2.66 -25.62 -7.35
N HIS A 733 3.40 -25.82 -8.43
CA HIS A 733 4.80 -26.21 -8.31
C HIS A 733 5.75 -25.02 -8.32
N ILE A 734 6.75 -25.08 -7.44
CA ILE A 734 7.98 -24.32 -7.54
C ILE A 734 8.94 -25.13 -8.40
N ILE A 735 9.60 -24.47 -9.32
CA ILE A 735 10.56 -25.03 -10.28
C ILE A 735 11.90 -24.39 -10.00
N ALA A 736 12.92 -25.19 -9.72
CA ALA A 736 14.30 -24.77 -9.55
C ALA A 736 15.13 -25.17 -10.78
N ILE A 737 15.72 -24.19 -11.44
CA ILE A 737 16.59 -24.39 -12.62
C ILE A 737 18.02 -24.07 -12.23
N GLU A 738 18.90 -25.07 -12.21
CA GLU A 738 20.31 -24.86 -11.90
C GLU A 738 21.12 -24.50 -13.15
N ASN A 739 22.21 -23.74 -12.92
CA ASN A 739 23.23 -23.51 -13.92
C ASN A 739 24.20 -24.71 -13.95
N THR A 740 24.30 -25.39 -15.09
CA THR A 740 25.23 -26.53 -15.27
C THR A 740 26.66 -26.09 -15.59
N ASN A 741 26.83 -24.86 -15.99
CA ASN A 741 28.13 -24.26 -16.31
C ASN A 741 28.72 -23.59 -15.06
N LYS A 742 29.02 -24.42 -14.05
CA LYS A 742 29.60 -23.96 -12.79
C LYS A 742 31.11 -23.80 -12.93
N THR A 743 31.60 -22.57 -12.94
CA THR A 743 32.99 -22.30 -12.53
C THR A 743 33.05 -22.47 -11.00
N THR A 744 34.20 -22.96 -10.49
CA THR A 744 34.38 -23.04 -9.04
C THR A 744 34.41 -21.64 -8.46
N ASP A 745 33.41 -21.30 -7.69
CA ASP A 745 33.34 -20.02 -7.00
C ASP A 745 34.09 -20.10 -5.68
N VAL A 746 34.91 -19.12 -5.43
CA VAL A 746 35.66 -18.98 -4.18
C VAL A 746 35.16 -17.79 -3.37
N ASN A 747 35.14 -17.92 -2.07
CA ASN A 747 34.73 -16.88 -1.17
C ASN A 747 35.91 -16.06 -0.66
N VAL A 748 35.82 -14.76 -0.84
CA VAL A 748 36.74 -13.79 -0.24
C VAL A 748 36.01 -13.10 0.92
N THR A 749 36.46 -13.38 2.13
CA THR A 749 35.84 -12.92 3.36
C THR A 749 36.62 -11.74 3.94
N PHE A 750 35.93 -10.69 4.34
CA PHE A 750 36.49 -9.53 5.05
C PHE A 750 35.95 -9.51 6.47
N ASP A 751 36.78 -9.90 7.42
CA ASP A 751 36.47 -9.93 8.85
C ASP A 751 36.97 -8.65 9.50
N ALA A 752 36.03 -7.80 9.91
CA ALA A 752 36.33 -6.52 10.52
C ALA A 752 36.92 -6.60 11.94
N ASP A 753 36.87 -7.76 12.59
CA ASP A 753 37.36 -7.97 13.96
C ASP A 753 36.88 -6.88 14.96
N ASN A 754 35.62 -6.45 14.79
CA ASN A 754 34.98 -5.42 15.61
C ASN A 754 33.64 -5.85 16.21
N GLY A 755 33.30 -7.15 16.10
CA GLY A 755 32.03 -7.74 16.55
C GLY A 755 30.91 -7.65 15.52
N GLN A 756 31.15 -7.10 14.34
CA GLN A 756 30.21 -7.13 13.20
C GLN A 756 30.41 -8.41 12.37
N GLU A 757 29.40 -8.78 11.62
CA GLU A 757 29.46 -9.93 10.74
C GLU A 757 30.45 -9.71 9.58
N ALA A 758 31.21 -10.74 9.22
CA ALA A 758 32.17 -10.64 8.15
C ALA A 758 31.48 -10.49 6.78
N VAL A 759 31.98 -9.61 5.94
CA VAL A 759 31.50 -9.42 4.57
C VAL A 759 32.10 -10.51 3.67
N VAL A 760 31.26 -11.33 3.05
CA VAL A 760 31.70 -12.37 2.10
C VAL A 760 31.41 -11.90 0.67
N LYS A 761 32.39 -12.01 -0.18
CA LYS A 761 32.30 -11.82 -1.64
C LYS A 761 32.65 -13.11 -2.35
N THR A 762 31.72 -13.58 -3.17
CA THR A 762 31.95 -14.76 -3.99
C THR A 762 32.46 -14.31 -5.38
N VAL A 763 33.51 -14.91 -5.85
CA VAL A 763 34.10 -14.63 -7.16
C VAL A 763 34.50 -15.95 -7.82
N SER A 764 34.38 -16.06 -9.15
CA SER A 764 34.83 -17.25 -9.87
C SER A 764 36.33 -17.29 -9.95
N GLU A 765 36.92 -18.49 -9.94
CA GLU A 765 38.41 -18.69 -10.04
C GLU A 765 39.05 -17.95 -11.21
N ASP A 766 38.32 -17.77 -12.29
CA ASP A 766 38.80 -17.09 -13.50
C ASP A 766 38.61 -15.56 -13.48
N GLU A 767 37.88 -15.01 -12.51
CA GLU A 767 37.57 -13.58 -12.44
C GLU A 767 38.36 -12.88 -11.34
N ALA A 768 38.74 -11.63 -11.60
CA ALA A 768 39.31 -10.77 -10.60
C ALA A 768 38.21 -10.14 -9.73
N LEU A 769 38.37 -10.13 -8.42
CA LEU A 769 37.46 -9.47 -7.49
C LEU A 769 37.65 -7.95 -7.55
N ASP A 770 36.74 -7.26 -8.22
CA ASP A 770 36.70 -5.79 -8.25
C ASP A 770 35.76 -5.28 -7.15
N TYR A 771 36.31 -5.21 -5.96
CA TYR A 771 35.57 -4.77 -4.77
C TYR A 771 36.48 -3.90 -3.88
N THR A 772 35.98 -2.81 -3.38
CA THR A 772 36.68 -1.98 -2.39
C THR A 772 35.89 -2.07 -1.07
N PRO A 773 36.37 -2.85 -0.11
CA PRO A 773 35.69 -2.95 1.19
C PRO A 773 35.75 -1.62 1.93
N GLU A 774 34.63 -1.28 2.56
CA GLU A 774 34.55 -0.09 3.43
C GLU A 774 35.50 -0.25 4.62
N ALA A 775 36.07 0.88 5.08
CA ALA A 775 36.91 0.92 6.27
C ALA A 775 36.02 0.71 7.51
N PRO A 776 36.22 -0.39 8.25
CA PRO A 776 35.41 -0.67 9.43
C PRO A 776 35.83 0.22 10.62
N THR A 777 34.88 0.57 11.46
CA THR A 777 35.11 1.32 12.69
C THR A 777 35.30 0.40 13.88
N LYS A 778 36.26 0.74 14.77
CA LYS A 778 36.49 0.07 16.05
C LYS A 778 36.86 1.15 17.06
N ASP A 779 36.14 1.25 18.17
CA ASP A 779 36.32 2.32 19.16
C ASP A 779 37.75 2.38 19.70
N GLY A 780 38.33 3.57 19.67
CA GLY A 780 39.73 3.78 20.09
C GLY A 780 40.80 3.34 19.07
N TYR A 781 40.41 2.85 17.89
CA TYR A 781 41.34 2.35 16.89
C TYR A 781 41.20 3.09 15.57
N VAL A 782 42.29 3.14 14.80
CA VAL A 782 42.34 3.66 13.43
C VAL A 782 42.53 2.48 12.48
N PHE A 783 41.64 2.35 11.52
CA PHE A 783 41.74 1.30 10.47
C PHE A 783 42.99 1.54 9.59
N VAL A 784 43.79 0.49 9.39
CA VAL A 784 45.02 0.51 8.59
C VAL A 784 44.81 -0.07 7.20
N GLY A 785 44.13 -1.20 7.12
CA GLY A 785 43.92 -1.91 5.86
C GLY A 785 43.44 -3.35 6.13
N TRP A 786 43.15 -4.04 5.06
CA TRP A 786 42.73 -5.46 5.06
C TRP A 786 43.92 -6.35 4.75
N TYR A 787 44.23 -7.32 5.59
CA TYR A 787 45.42 -8.16 5.48
C TYR A 787 45.13 -9.66 5.60
N LYS A 788 45.79 -10.46 4.72
CA LYS A 788 45.83 -11.93 4.80
C LYS A 788 47.19 -12.35 5.40
N ASP A 789 47.17 -13.26 6.36
CA ASP A 789 48.42 -13.86 6.89
C ASP A 789 48.86 -15.00 5.96
N VAL A 790 50.03 -14.84 5.30
CA VAL A 790 50.71 -15.89 4.54
C VAL A 790 52.12 -16.01 5.13
N ASP A 791 52.42 -17.12 5.76
CA ASP A 791 53.74 -17.44 6.36
C ASP A 791 54.33 -16.33 7.25
N ASN A 792 53.49 -15.67 8.06
CA ASN A 792 53.80 -14.52 8.88
C ASN A 792 54.13 -13.21 8.12
N ILE A 793 53.95 -13.19 6.82
CA ILE A 793 53.99 -11.96 6.01
C ILE A 793 52.54 -11.54 5.74
N LYS A 794 52.21 -10.37 6.27
CA LYS A 794 50.86 -9.79 6.06
C LYS A 794 50.75 -9.26 4.63
N THR A 795 49.97 -9.94 3.80
CA THR A 795 49.62 -9.44 2.46
C THR A 795 48.39 -8.57 2.48
N GLU A 796 48.57 -7.31 2.09
CA GLU A 796 47.48 -6.35 1.99
C GLU A 796 46.54 -6.68 0.83
N TYR A 797 45.21 -6.55 1.07
CA TYR A 797 44.20 -6.69 0.03
C TYR A 797 44.34 -5.58 -1.05
N LYS A 798 44.22 -5.97 -2.30
CA LYS A 798 44.11 -5.05 -3.45
C LYS A 798 42.94 -5.50 -4.31
N SER A 799 42.07 -4.56 -4.70
CA SER A 799 41.01 -4.83 -5.68
C SER A 799 41.60 -5.29 -7.01
N GLY A 800 40.89 -6.15 -7.74
CA GLY A 800 41.32 -6.67 -9.03
C GLY A 800 42.18 -7.93 -8.94
N GLN A 801 42.30 -8.57 -7.79
CA GLN A 801 43.03 -9.85 -7.65
C GLN A 801 42.13 -11.06 -8.01
N LYS A 802 42.71 -12.11 -8.52
CA LYS A 802 42.08 -13.41 -8.74
C LYS A 802 42.36 -14.34 -7.56
N TYR A 803 41.40 -15.22 -7.27
CA TYR A 803 41.47 -16.17 -6.16
C TYR A 803 41.19 -17.57 -6.66
N THR A 804 41.98 -18.54 -6.24
CA THR A 804 41.82 -19.97 -6.54
C THR A 804 41.33 -20.78 -5.34
N GLU A 805 41.17 -20.14 -4.19
CA GLU A 805 40.72 -20.75 -2.93
C GLU A 805 40.04 -19.73 -2.06
N ASN A 806 39.18 -20.18 -1.15
CA ASN A 806 38.57 -19.34 -0.14
C ASN A 806 39.64 -18.59 0.64
N THR A 807 39.50 -17.25 0.70
CA THR A 807 40.50 -16.38 1.28
C THR A 807 39.85 -15.45 2.29
N THR A 808 40.47 -15.32 3.48
CA THR A 808 39.97 -14.39 4.52
C THR A 808 40.97 -13.24 4.73
N TYR A 809 40.51 -12.03 4.65
CA TYR A 809 41.22 -10.82 5.06
C TYR A 809 40.66 -10.34 6.40
N LYS A 810 41.54 -9.96 7.31
CA LYS A 810 41.21 -9.35 8.59
C LYS A 810 41.58 -7.89 8.59
N ALA A 811 40.74 -7.07 9.21
CA ALA A 811 41.05 -5.66 9.40
C ALA A 811 42.26 -5.51 10.36
N LYS A 812 43.23 -4.71 9.94
CA LYS A 812 44.33 -4.27 10.78
C LYS A 812 44.03 -2.90 11.36
N TYR A 813 44.26 -2.74 12.62
CA TYR A 813 44.02 -1.48 13.32
C TYR A 813 45.30 -1.02 14.03
N ALA A 814 45.45 0.30 14.14
CA ALA A 814 46.39 0.94 15.02
C ALA A 814 45.65 1.50 16.25
N HIS A 815 46.11 1.13 17.42
CA HIS A 815 45.47 1.55 18.68
C HIS A 815 45.95 2.91 19.09
N VAL A 816 45.36 3.96 18.52
CA VAL A 816 45.69 5.37 18.76
C VAL A 816 44.43 6.22 18.73
N GLN A 817 44.28 7.09 19.73
CA GLN A 817 43.10 7.93 19.88
C GLN A 817 43.49 9.32 20.37
N MET A 818 42.86 10.34 19.80
CA MET A 818 42.90 11.69 20.36
C MET A 818 41.87 11.83 21.48
N ILE A 819 42.33 11.99 22.72
CA ILE A 819 41.47 11.92 23.91
C ILE A 819 41.10 13.27 24.49
N GLY A 820 41.41 14.40 23.82
CA GLY A 820 40.95 15.70 24.22
C GLY A 820 41.89 16.87 23.87
N ALA A 821 41.43 18.06 24.20
CA ALA A 821 42.15 19.31 23.99
C ALA A 821 42.17 20.13 25.27
N GLN A 822 43.19 20.98 25.40
CA GLN A 822 43.34 21.89 26.52
C GLN A 822 43.87 23.26 26.06
N ALA A 823 43.41 24.34 26.67
CA ALA A 823 44.00 25.64 26.51
C ALA A 823 45.35 25.67 27.26
N ARG A 824 46.37 26.20 26.60
CA ARG A 824 47.63 26.52 27.24
C ARG A 824 47.73 28.03 27.40
N THR A 825 47.55 28.50 28.60
CA THR A 825 47.67 29.93 28.93
C THR A 825 48.84 30.15 29.90
N ILE A 826 49.66 31.15 29.65
CA ILE A 826 50.76 31.58 30.57
C ILE A 826 50.50 33.03 30.91
N VAL A 827 50.03 33.27 32.14
CA VAL A 827 49.54 34.58 32.66
C VAL A 827 50.52 35.72 32.46
N ASN A 828 51.83 35.45 32.57
CA ASN A 828 52.87 36.44 32.50
C ASN A 828 53.68 36.46 31.20
N ASN A 829 53.35 35.67 30.23
CA ASN A 829 54.04 35.63 28.94
C ASN A 829 53.02 35.10 27.84
N ASN A 830 52.30 36.09 27.30
CA ASN A 830 51.29 35.83 26.26
C ASN A 830 51.82 35.13 24.99
N ASP A 831 53.15 35.27 24.73
CA ASP A 831 53.80 34.68 23.56
C ASP A 831 53.78 33.12 23.59
N LYS A 832 53.43 32.54 24.72
CA LYS A 832 53.35 31.08 24.88
C LYS A 832 51.90 30.51 25.04
N SER A 833 50.89 31.35 24.96
CA SER A 833 49.50 30.91 24.98
C SER A 833 49.16 30.18 23.69
N GLY A 834 48.28 29.19 23.77
CA GLY A 834 47.91 28.38 22.63
C GLY A 834 46.95 27.23 22.98
N ILE A 835 46.94 26.26 22.13
CA ILE A 835 46.11 25.06 22.28
C ILE A 835 46.96 23.79 22.18
N ARG A 836 46.63 22.79 22.95
CA ARG A 836 47.26 21.47 22.91
C ARG A 836 46.21 20.36 22.85
N PHE A 837 46.53 19.36 22.07
CA PHE A 837 45.72 18.17 21.92
C PHE A 837 46.43 16.97 22.52
N LYS A 838 45.71 16.13 23.27
CA LYS A 838 46.26 14.95 23.95
C LYS A 838 45.94 13.68 23.15
N THR A 839 46.93 12.86 22.90
CA THR A 839 46.82 11.56 22.24
C THR A 839 47.18 10.46 23.19
N LYS A 840 46.41 9.39 23.20
CA LYS A 840 46.69 8.10 23.82
C LYS A 840 47.11 7.11 22.74
N LEU A 841 48.25 6.48 22.90
CA LEU A 841 48.87 5.58 21.95
C LEU A 841 49.29 4.29 22.66
N TYR A 842 48.78 3.17 22.25
CA TYR A 842 49.15 1.86 22.80
C TYR A 842 50.37 1.29 22.06
N ASN A 843 51.20 0.52 22.80
CA ASN A 843 52.37 -0.17 22.25
C ASN A 843 52.04 -1.66 21.98
N ASP A 844 50.90 -1.91 21.39
CA ASP A 844 50.37 -3.24 21.08
C ASP A 844 50.45 -3.64 19.59
N GLY A 845 51.00 -2.75 18.77
CA GLY A 845 51.07 -2.90 17.32
C GLY A 845 52.50 -3.06 16.77
N ASP A 846 52.73 -2.56 15.55
CA ASP A 846 54.00 -2.52 14.88
C ASP A 846 55.00 -1.50 15.56
N GLU A 847 56.28 -1.54 15.17
CA GLU A 847 57.30 -0.64 15.72
C GLU A 847 56.96 0.83 15.43
N ILE A 848 56.92 1.67 16.42
CA ILE A 848 56.67 3.11 16.27
C ILE A 848 57.95 3.82 15.85
N VAL A 849 58.00 4.34 14.63
CA VAL A 849 59.11 5.08 14.05
C VAL A 849 59.06 6.55 14.49
N THR A 850 57.91 7.21 14.29
CA THR A 850 57.65 8.58 14.68
C THR A 850 56.19 8.80 15.03
N LYS A 851 55.95 9.85 15.86
CA LYS A 851 54.60 10.23 16.26
C LYS A 851 54.51 11.71 16.56
N GLY A 852 53.34 12.25 16.42
CA GLY A 852 53.08 13.67 16.67
C GLY A 852 51.63 14.08 16.44
N THR A 853 51.42 15.36 16.38
CA THR A 853 50.07 15.93 16.17
C THR A 853 50.13 16.99 15.07
N LEU A 854 49.24 16.93 14.17
CA LEU A 854 48.95 17.90 13.13
C LEU A 854 47.87 18.87 13.67
N ILE A 855 48.08 20.16 13.55
CA ILE A 855 47.13 21.16 14.02
C ILE A 855 46.93 22.22 12.92
N ILE A 856 45.69 22.57 12.65
CA ILE A 856 45.35 23.57 11.64
C ILE A 856 44.08 24.32 12.04
N PRO A 857 43.93 25.60 11.67
CA PRO A 857 42.62 26.23 11.74
C PRO A 857 41.57 25.49 10.91
N ALA A 858 40.42 25.16 11.49
CA ALA A 858 39.42 24.32 10.87
C ALA A 858 38.89 24.87 9.52
N ASN A 859 38.86 26.20 9.39
CA ASN A 859 38.44 26.90 8.19
C ASN A 859 39.43 26.80 7.00
N LEU A 860 40.60 26.22 7.21
CA LEU A 860 41.63 25.98 6.18
C LEU A 860 41.58 24.51 5.68
N LEU A 861 40.74 23.67 6.24
CA LEU A 861 40.51 22.31 5.82
C LEU A 861 39.16 22.22 5.09
N GLU A 862 39.15 21.64 3.92
CA GLU A 862 37.88 21.42 3.17
C GLU A 862 36.99 20.41 3.91
N LYS A 863 35.69 20.54 3.75
CA LYS A 863 34.74 19.65 4.42
C LYS A 863 34.94 18.19 3.96
N GLY A 864 35.25 17.30 4.90
CA GLY A 864 35.52 15.88 4.65
C GLY A 864 36.98 15.59 4.23
N GLN A 865 37.82 16.57 4.13
CA GLN A 865 39.27 16.38 3.86
C GLN A 865 39.99 15.85 5.11
N ALA A 866 40.73 14.77 4.93
CA ALA A 866 41.57 14.21 6.00
C ALA A 866 42.79 15.13 6.23
N LEU A 867 43.13 15.36 7.51
CA LEU A 867 44.29 16.11 7.93
C LEU A 867 45.53 15.19 7.97
N THR A 868 46.46 15.40 7.05
CA THR A 868 47.66 14.57 6.88
C THR A 868 48.93 15.41 6.93
N LEU A 869 50.08 14.73 6.91
CA LEU A 869 51.38 15.40 6.86
C LEU A 869 51.57 16.29 5.61
N ASP A 870 50.88 15.95 4.52
CA ASP A 870 50.92 16.67 3.24
C ASP A 870 49.91 17.82 3.16
N THR A 871 49.12 18.02 4.21
CA THR A 871 48.11 19.11 4.23
C THR A 871 48.79 20.48 4.23
N PRO A 872 48.49 21.37 3.28
CA PRO A 872 49.09 22.68 3.21
C PRO A 872 48.87 23.53 4.48
N LYS A 873 49.90 24.25 4.96
CA LYS A 873 49.80 25.13 6.13
C LYS A 873 49.50 24.42 7.46
N VAL A 874 49.67 23.13 7.55
CA VAL A 874 49.52 22.39 8.80
C VAL A 874 50.70 22.67 9.73
N ALA A 875 50.43 22.84 11.00
CA ALA A 875 51.46 22.88 12.02
C ALA A 875 51.75 21.47 12.50
N ILE A 876 53.00 21.02 12.39
CA ILE A 876 53.43 19.66 12.78
C ILE A 876 54.12 19.74 14.14
N SER A 877 53.56 19.07 15.14
CA SER A 877 54.11 18.95 16.49
C SER A 877 54.60 17.52 16.72
N THR A 878 55.86 17.24 16.40
CA THR A 878 56.45 15.91 16.66
C THR A 878 56.60 15.67 18.15
N ALA A 879 56.13 14.53 18.64
CA ALA A 879 56.17 14.19 20.07
C ALA A 879 57.55 13.66 20.45
N LYS A 880 58.41 14.51 21.01
CA LYS A 880 59.72 14.17 21.54
C LYS A 880 59.73 13.77 23.00
N VAL A 881 58.69 14.13 23.74
CA VAL A 881 58.54 13.87 25.18
C VAL A 881 57.17 13.26 25.42
N LEU A 882 57.09 12.23 26.26
CA LEU A 882 55.84 11.63 26.70
C LEU A 882 55.25 12.49 27.83
N TYR A 883 53.92 12.66 27.83
CA TYR A 883 53.20 13.34 28.89
C TYR A 883 52.93 12.39 30.06
N GLU A 884 52.55 11.14 29.76
CA GLU A 884 52.30 10.10 30.71
C GLU A 884 52.69 8.75 30.10
N GLN A 885 53.08 7.79 30.92
CA GLN A 885 53.30 6.41 30.51
C GLN A 885 52.62 5.48 31.51
N ASN A 886 51.69 4.66 31.04
CA ASN A 886 51.09 3.57 31.82
C ASN A 886 51.65 2.25 31.34
N LYS A 887 52.46 1.62 32.18
CA LYS A 887 53.11 0.30 31.85
C LYS A 887 52.18 -0.89 32.03
N GLU A 888 51.17 -0.74 32.92
CA GLU A 888 50.21 -1.84 33.19
C GLU A 888 49.22 -1.99 32.02
N GLU A 889 48.73 -0.88 31.48
CA GLU A 889 47.81 -0.86 30.33
C GLU A 889 48.58 -0.70 28.98
N ASN A 890 49.90 -0.66 29.00
CA ASN A 890 50.79 -0.61 27.83
C ASN A 890 50.49 0.58 26.88
N TYR A 891 50.22 1.79 27.40
CA TYR A 891 50.05 2.95 26.58
C TYR A 891 50.95 4.12 27.02
N VAL A 892 51.16 5.06 26.11
CA VAL A 892 51.76 6.34 26.34
C VAL A 892 50.79 7.45 25.96
N THR A 893 50.88 8.62 26.61
CA THR A 893 50.23 9.84 26.16
C THR A 893 51.24 10.89 25.77
N TYR A 894 50.89 11.69 24.79
CA TYR A 894 51.68 12.83 24.37
C TYR A 894 50.81 14.01 23.96
N LEU A 895 51.39 15.17 23.90
CA LEU A 895 50.71 16.42 23.61
C LEU A 895 51.28 17.04 22.33
N GLY A 896 50.38 17.33 21.38
CA GLY A 896 50.65 18.20 20.26
C GLY A 896 50.27 19.63 20.63
N THR A 897 51.18 20.57 20.57
CA THR A 897 50.93 21.92 21.06
C THR A 897 51.29 22.96 20.01
N ILE A 898 50.39 23.87 19.76
CA ILE A 898 50.67 25.11 19.05
C ILE A 898 50.71 26.28 20.08
N VAL A 899 51.71 27.09 20.02
CA VAL A 899 51.91 28.24 20.93
C VAL A 899 52.00 29.55 20.14
N SER A 900 52.06 30.66 20.86
CA SER A 900 52.09 32.02 20.28
C SER A 900 50.84 32.34 19.45
N VAL A 901 49.68 31.84 19.91
CA VAL A 901 48.38 32.21 19.35
C VAL A 901 47.96 33.55 19.94
N PRO A 902 47.80 34.60 19.13
CA PRO A 902 47.36 35.91 19.63
C PRO A 902 45.97 35.83 20.27
N HIS A 903 45.70 36.63 21.29
CA HIS A 903 44.38 36.72 21.94
C HIS A 903 43.25 37.00 20.94
N THR A 904 43.52 37.77 19.90
CA THR A 904 42.57 38.05 18.82
C THR A 904 42.16 36.83 17.98
N GLN A 905 42.87 35.72 18.17
CA GLN A 905 42.59 34.44 17.48
C GLN A 905 42.04 33.33 18.42
N PHE A 906 41.73 33.68 19.67
CA PHE A 906 41.27 32.69 20.66
C PHE A 906 39.90 32.11 20.36
N ASP A 907 39.07 32.78 19.58
CA ASP A 907 37.78 32.28 19.08
C ASP A 907 37.93 31.40 17.82
N ARG A 908 39.17 31.36 17.26
CA ARG A 908 39.37 30.60 16.04
C ARG A 908 39.28 29.10 16.28
N GLN A 909 38.41 28.45 15.54
CA GLN A 909 38.25 27.00 15.57
C GLN A 909 39.51 26.32 15.06
N MET A 910 40.09 25.46 15.87
CA MET A 910 41.27 24.66 15.55
C MET A 910 40.87 23.20 15.49
N THR A 911 41.34 22.48 14.48
CA THR A 911 41.20 21.02 14.39
C THR A 911 42.59 20.38 14.42
N ALA A 912 42.62 19.10 14.78
CA ALA A 912 43.88 18.36 14.89
C ALA A 912 43.71 16.91 14.43
N SER A 913 44.83 16.29 14.11
CA SER A 913 44.92 14.84 13.91
C SER A 913 46.24 14.33 14.47
N SER A 914 46.22 13.31 15.27
CA SER A 914 47.44 12.61 15.65
C SER A 914 47.97 11.81 14.45
N PHE A 915 49.26 11.82 14.22
CA PHE A 915 49.89 10.91 13.27
C PHE A 915 50.86 9.99 14.00
N VAL A 916 50.90 8.75 13.57
CA VAL A 916 51.86 7.74 14.03
C VAL A 916 52.37 6.98 12.82
N THR A 917 53.68 7.00 12.61
CA THR A 917 54.35 6.21 11.58
C THR A 917 54.84 4.92 12.23
N TYR A 918 54.40 3.82 11.70
CA TYR A 918 54.78 2.50 12.13
C TYR A 918 55.68 1.83 11.08
N LYS A 919 56.44 0.87 11.54
CA LYS A 919 57.22 -0.01 10.69
C LYS A 919 56.78 -1.48 10.96
N ASP A 920 56.28 -2.13 9.91
CA ASP A 920 55.84 -3.55 10.01
C ASP A 920 57.03 -4.51 10.11
N LYS A 921 56.74 -5.77 10.34
CA LYS A 921 57.75 -6.84 10.39
C LYS A 921 58.48 -7.08 9.08
N ALA A 922 57.91 -6.65 7.96
CA ALA A 922 58.51 -6.73 6.61
C ALA A 922 59.42 -5.52 6.35
N GLY A 923 59.45 -4.52 7.24
CA GLY A 923 60.25 -3.32 7.13
C GLY A 923 59.58 -2.17 6.39
N ASN A 924 58.30 -2.30 6.00
CA ASN A 924 57.53 -1.24 5.36
C ASN A 924 57.03 -0.22 6.38
N GLU A 925 57.16 1.06 6.06
CA GLU A 925 56.64 2.15 6.86
C GLU A 925 55.23 2.56 6.37
N TYR A 926 54.32 2.77 7.30
CA TYR A 926 52.99 3.35 7.05
C TYR A 926 52.60 4.31 8.14
N THR A 927 51.83 5.34 7.78
CA THR A 927 51.39 6.38 8.72
C THR A 927 49.88 6.32 8.88
N VAL A 928 49.42 6.34 10.11
CA VAL A 928 47.99 6.42 10.45
C VAL A 928 47.69 7.79 11.04
N TYR A 929 46.46 8.22 10.87
CA TYR A 929 45.96 9.51 11.33
C TYR A 929 44.72 9.31 12.20
N ALA A 930 44.77 9.75 13.47
CA ALA A 930 43.62 9.73 14.39
C ALA A 930 43.09 11.17 14.53
N PRO A 931 41.95 11.48 13.92
CA PRO A 931 41.40 12.84 13.97
C PRO A 931 40.85 13.18 15.36
N TYR A 932 40.73 14.45 15.66
CA TYR A 932 40.00 14.93 16.81
C TYR A 932 38.52 14.77 16.57
N GLU A 933 37.88 13.85 17.28
CA GLU A 933 36.52 13.35 17.01
C GLU A 933 35.44 14.44 17.13
N GLU A 934 35.65 15.45 18.00
CA GLU A 934 34.74 16.57 18.12
C GLU A 934 34.84 17.59 16.98
N GLY A 935 35.70 17.32 15.99
CA GLY A 935 35.87 18.12 14.78
C GLY A 935 36.74 19.36 14.97
N SER A 936 36.34 20.33 15.79
CA SER A 936 37.13 21.52 16.08
C SER A 936 36.76 22.14 17.42
N ILE A 937 37.71 22.91 17.97
CA ILE A 937 37.52 23.62 19.24
C ILE A 937 38.40 24.90 19.28
N SER A 938 37.95 25.93 19.93
CA SER A 938 38.68 27.17 20.14
C SER A 938 39.29 27.27 21.54
N ILE A 939 40.26 28.15 21.69
CA ILE A 939 40.88 28.41 23.00
C ILE A 939 39.86 28.97 24.00
N ASN A 940 38.98 29.87 23.56
CA ASN A 940 37.94 30.44 24.40
C ASN A 940 36.90 29.42 24.86
N GLU A 941 36.54 28.48 24.04
CA GLU A 941 35.63 27.38 24.44
C GLU A 941 36.29 26.51 25.54
N LEU A 942 37.57 26.21 25.43
CA LEU A 942 38.29 25.46 26.44
C LEU A 942 38.46 26.25 27.76
N LEU A 943 38.60 27.56 27.70
CA LEU A 943 38.71 28.43 28.90
C LEU A 943 37.35 28.60 29.59
N ASN A 944 36.24 28.52 28.88
CA ASN A 944 34.89 28.68 29.40
C ASN A 944 34.25 27.38 29.93
N GLY A 945 35.07 26.36 30.19
CA GLY A 945 34.63 25.18 30.95
C GLY A 945 34.24 23.98 30.16
N LYS A 946 34.52 23.89 28.88
CA LYS A 946 34.51 22.62 28.16
C LYS A 946 35.78 21.83 28.43
N TRP A 947 35.80 21.08 29.53
CA TRP A 947 36.80 20.04 29.73
C TRP A 947 36.28 18.77 29.05
N ILE A 948 37.01 18.26 28.12
CA ILE A 948 36.78 16.96 27.52
C ILE A 948 37.91 16.05 28.01
#